data_df0ca308a04b207012ce1b307076f919
#
_entry.id   df0ca308a04b207012ce1b307076f919
#
_cell.length_a   1.000
_cell.length_b   1.000
_cell.length_c   1.000
_cell.angle_alpha   90.00
_cell.angle_beta   90.00
_cell.angle_gamma   90.00
#
_symmetry.space_group_name_H-M   'P 1'
#
loop_
_entity.id
_entity.type
_entity.pdbx_description
1 polymer ?
#
loop_
_entity_poly.entity_id
_entity_poly.type
_entity_poly.pdbx_seq_one_letter_code
_entity_poly.pdbx_strand_id
1 'polypeptide(L)'
;MTNVLLTEDITPIRICLLLLVSLYAGNRIPIECCRPLMTVVVRFLEDESLLNDKGELLLFPGLLELIEQVKIEALRHGNDSTSNSLTLLFLLELWSIKNVDDLDFKVKQAELFLLPKDTIVVQDGPNATTKAISPRSFLGGVILKLTTTYRLLQFDEVFLFFASFVDFRAESHHLFVSLGGNPPHDTAPNTDANVYTHLTSQLHETLGISITAAESHNTTTGLVSLSKSSTQALLEKQVILLETYGGTLPSLMRQVLSAMALQDQGPSLALNLTFSQAPSYYYANYLQNLHESNYHGALDSLHQYFDYMVSNNSKYFYHFALISRASLHQYFGEYEQALDAIEEAISVARENKDNSTLTFILSWLYNLMKCKPELWKKQTFYHNNNALHLLDFLITKSQSVSLLLHCMSFLYETVHIMDSAGTMGRYLESLVKALYLSLNDSKPTYIRALEMATTAWARIGQPHMSELYISMASDTANETGKLSDQVTMEIRRCFLRFAHEDGEELYKNICSLQKLVNKKDQALENMVKMRCVMLLIELHLRNGRLFQARELVGDLLCSDNHENDVRVELVYLSAKVEMALGNYASALAKISSFLSSLDELAFETDLSLYGLFRLKLLQCTIYNETGNPLRAFSLLMSQLVRARDVGFSSIACEGIVLLASVQANLGGFQDSYKILTANIPRILANYNVELTSSAYYELATACYGMARTKDTTIGPEKDLFNKFLRYLNAAIKGFKAIKHSKNLLKCFELEESMATFKENNDLVGHAHRAITKLNAQLLEECVKMMV
;
A
#
# COMPACT_ATOMS: atom_id res chain seq x y z
N MET A 1 20.16 5.42 -22.60
CA MET A 1 19.68 6.24 -21.47
C MET A 1 19.14 7.52 -22.08
N THR A 2 17.90 7.86 -21.82
CA THR A 2 17.29 9.11 -22.30
C THR A 2 17.77 10.26 -21.40
N ASN A 3 18.39 11.25 -21.99
CA ASN A 3 18.86 12.43 -21.26
C ASN A 3 17.68 13.42 -21.16
N VAL A 4 17.41 13.94 -19.98
CA VAL A 4 16.32 14.89 -19.73
C VAL A 4 16.90 16.30 -19.65
N LEU A 5 16.39 17.22 -20.47
CA LEU A 5 16.71 18.64 -20.43
C LEU A 5 15.51 19.40 -19.86
N LEU A 6 15.69 20.15 -18.78
CA LEU A 6 14.66 21.01 -18.24
C LEU A 6 14.61 22.33 -19.04
N THR A 7 13.42 22.65 -19.55
CA THR A 7 13.19 23.84 -20.36
C THR A 7 12.11 24.74 -19.72
N GLU A 8 12.06 25.97 -20.15
CA GLU A 8 11.00 26.90 -19.74
C GLU A 8 9.63 26.52 -20.29
N ASP A 9 8.60 27.14 -19.75
CA ASP A 9 7.21 26.97 -20.22
C ASP A 9 7.03 27.47 -21.65
N ILE A 10 7.90 28.39 -22.12
CA ILE A 10 7.93 28.87 -23.50
C ILE A 10 9.14 28.23 -24.17
N THR A 11 8.88 27.43 -25.18
CA THR A 11 9.92 26.83 -26.02
C THR A 11 9.81 27.34 -27.44
N PRO A 12 10.91 27.39 -28.24
CA PRO A 12 10.86 27.80 -29.63
C PRO A 12 9.84 27.03 -30.45
N ILE A 13 9.67 25.74 -30.19
CA ILE A 13 8.69 24.90 -30.90
C ILE A 13 7.24 25.32 -30.58
N ARG A 14 6.94 25.76 -29.37
CA ARG A 14 5.59 26.25 -29.00
C ARG A 14 5.26 27.56 -29.72
N ILE A 15 6.25 28.38 -29.97
CA ILE A 15 6.06 29.56 -30.83
C ILE A 15 5.79 29.14 -32.29
N CYS A 16 6.47 28.10 -32.77
CA CYS A 16 6.19 27.57 -34.11
C CYS A 16 4.75 27.04 -34.20
N LEU A 17 4.27 26.33 -33.17
CA LEU A 17 2.88 25.89 -33.08
C LEU A 17 1.89 27.05 -33.00
N LEU A 18 2.22 28.11 -32.24
CA LEU A 18 1.44 29.34 -32.18
C LEU A 18 1.33 30.04 -33.58
N LEU A 19 2.41 30.05 -34.33
CA LEU A 19 2.40 30.55 -35.70
C LEU A 19 1.51 29.73 -36.63
N LEU A 20 1.53 28.41 -36.52
CA LEU A 20 0.62 27.52 -37.28
C LEU A 20 -0.85 27.77 -36.91
N VAL A 21 -1.15 27.95 -35.62
CA VAL A 21 -2.51 28.30 -35.17
C VAL A 21 -2.91 29.69 -35.67
N SER A 22 -1.99 30.67 -35.72
CA SER A 22 -2.27 32.01 -36.23
C SER A 22 -2.52 32.01 -37.74
N LEU A 23 -1.81 31.18 -38.51
CA LEU A 23 -2.09 30.93 -39.93
C LEU A 23 -3.48 30.33 -40.15
N TYR A 24 -3.89 29.40 -39.30
CA TYR A 24 -5.22 28.84 -39.32
C TYR A 24 -6.30 29.85 -38.99
N ALA A 25 -6.12 30.63 -37.92
CA ALA A 25 -7.07 31.67 -37.52
C ALA A 25 -7.16 32.80 -38.54
N GLY A 26 -6.02 33.17 -39.18
CA GLY A 26 -5.96 34.15 -40.27
C GLY A 26 -6.54 33.68 -41.61
N ASN A 27 -7.07 32.49 -41.70
CA ASN A 27 -7.66 31.90 -42.91
C ASN A 27 -6.72 31.88 -44.13
N ARG A 28 -5.39 31.75 -43.88
CA ARG A 28 -4.35 31.74 -44.92
C ARG A 28 -4.05 30.34 -45.44
N ILE A 29 -4.59 29.31 -44.79
CA ILE A 29 -4.38 27.89 -45.11
C ILE A 29 -5.46 27.41 -46.06
N PRO A 30 -5.10 26.64 -47.10
CA PRO A 30 -6.12 25.99 -47.96
C PRO A 30 -7.10 25.15 -47.13
N ILE A 31 -8.38 25.21 -47.47
CA ILE A 31 -9.46 24.57 -46.68
C ILE A 31 -9.19 23.07 -46.55
N GLU A 32 -8.64 22.44 -47.59
CA GLU A 32 -8.34 20.99 -47.62
C GLU A 32 -7.27 20.61 -46.56
N CYS A 33 -6.32 21.50 -46.28
CA CYS A 33 -5.22 21.28 -45.36
C CYS A 33 -5.52 21.74 -43.91
N CYS A 34 -6.64 22.45 -43.68
CA CYS A 34 -6.97 22.98 -42.35
C CYS A 34 -7.13 21.91 -41.30
N ARG A 35 -7.87 20.84 -41.62
CA ARG A 35 -8.14 19.75 -40.68
C ARG A 35 -6.90 18.91 -40.39
N PRO A 36 -6.13 18.43 -41.36
CA PRO A 36 -4.89 17.71 -41.13
C PRO A 36 -3.86 18.52 -40.35
N LEU A 37 -3.69 19.81 -40.65
CA LEU A 37 -2.79 20.68 -39.93
C LEU A 37 -3.16 20.81 -38.45
N MET A 38 -4.48 20.99 -38.18
CA MET A 38 -4.94 21.07 -36.79
C MET A 38 -4.75 19.76 -36.03
N THR A 39 -4.87 18.60 -36.71
CA THR A 39 -4.57 17.30 -36.10
C THR A 39 -3.10 17.20 -35.70
N VAL A 40 -2.17 17.69 -36.56
CA VAL A 40 -0.75 17.76 -36.23
C VAL A 40 -0.52 18.68 -35.03
N VAL A 41 -1.06 19.91 -35.07
CA VAL A 41 -0.92 20.88 -33.98
C VAL A 41 -1.45 20.33 -32.65
N VAL A 42 -2.63 19.73 -32.65
CA VAL A 42 -3.23 19.14 -31.44
C VAL A 42 -2.39 17.99 -30.94
N ARG A 43 -1.92 17.10 -31.83
CA ARG A 43 -1.02 15.99 -31.46
C ARG A 43 0.27 16.47 -30.78
N PHE A 44 0.93 17.49 -31.34
CA PHE A 44 2.12 18.06 -30.75
C PHE A 44 1.88 18.82 -29.44
N LEU A 45 0.64 19.27 -29.22
CA LEU A 45 0.24 19.91 -27.96
C LEU A 45 -0.23 18.89 -26.90
N GLU A 46 -0.83 17.77 -27.34
CA GLU A 46 -1.29 16.67 -26.46
C GLU A 46 -0.15 15.74 -26.05
N ASP A 47 0.88 15.57 -26.90
CA ASP A 47 2.10 14.81 -26.59
C ASP A 47 2.93 15.45 -25.45
N GLU A 48 2.45 16.56 -24.85
CA GLU A 48 2.88 17.00 -23.51
C GLU A 48 2.57 15.96 -22.41
N SER A 49 1.77 14.95 -22.67
CA SER A 49 1.68 13.76 -21.81
C SER A 49 2.89 12.85 -22.09
N LEU A 50 3.95 13.20 -21.49
CA LEU A 50 5.34 12.80 -21.58
C LEU A 50 5.66 11.35 -21.27
N LEU A 51 4.67 10.49 -21.08
CA LEU A 51 4.86 9.09 -20.79
C LEU A 51 4.05 8.26 -21.76
N ASN A 52 4.71 7.37 -22.50
CA ASN A 52 4.04 6.28 -23.20
C ASN A 52 3.35 5.35 -22.18
N ASP A 53 2.40 4.53 -22.63
CA ASP A 53 1.82 3.42 -21.85
C ASP A 53 2.86 2.50 -21.21
N LYS A 54 4.10 2.55 -21.68
CA LYS A 54 5.28 1.85 -21.13
C LYS A 54 6.09 2.66 -20.13
N GLY A 55 5.69 3.89 -19.79
CA GLY A 55 6.44 4.77 -18.90
C GLY A 55 7.73 5.36 -19.47
N GLU A 56 7.88 5.37 -20.80
CA GLU A 56 9.01 6.00 -21.50
C GLU A 56 8.66 7.45 -21.83
N LEU A 57 9.61 8.36 -21.61
CA LEU A 57 9.49 9.77 -21.98
C LEU A 57 9.51 9.92 -23.50
N LEU A 58 8.50 10.58 -24.04
CA LEU A 58 8.44 10.89 -25.47
C LEU A 58 9.40 12.02 -25.81
N LEU A 59 10.11 11.85 -26.90
CA LEU A 59 11.00 12.86 -27.48
C LEU A 59 10.18 14.01 -28.05
N PHE A 60 10.55 15.26 -27.72
CA PHE A 60 10.02 16.41 -28.45
C PHE A 60 10.62 16.43 -29.86
N PRO A 61 9.78 16.49 -30.90
CA PRO A 61 10.26 16.59 -32.26
C PRO A 61 10.98 17.93 -32.50
N GLY A 62 12.06 17.88 -33.23
CA GLY A 62 12.75 19.07 -33.72
C GLY A 62 11.90 19.83 -34.73
N LEU A 63 12.40 21.03 -35.12
CA LEU A 63 11.74 21.87 -36.15
C LEU A 63 11.59 21.12 -37.47
N LEU A 64 12.61 20.38 -37.87
CA LEU A 64 12.60 19.61 -39.10
C LEU A 64 11.55 18.50 -39.08
N GLU A 65 11.39 17.85 -37.95
CA GLU A 65 10.38 16.80 -37.77
C GLU A 65 8.94 17.38 -37.80
N LEU A 66 8.74 18.55 -37.17
CA LEU A 66 7.47 19.27 -37.27
C LEU A 66 7.13 19.63 -38.73
N ILE A 67 8.10 20.18 -39.49
CA ILE A 67 7.93 20.50 -40.90
C ILE A 67 7.64 19.26 -41.75
N GLU A 68 8.31 18.16 -41.48
CA GLU A 68 8.12 16.90 -42.19
C GLU A 68 6.73 16.33 -41.90
N GLN A 69 6.27 16.33 -40.64
CA GLN A 69 4.90 15.91 -40.30
C GLN A 69 3.83 16.77 -40.95
N VAL A 70 4.02 18.09 -40.94
CA VAL A 70 3.11 19.03 -41.66
C VAL A 70 3.08 18.70 -43.16
N LYS A 71 4.25 18.43 -43.76
CA LYS A 71 4.37 18.05 -45.15
C LYS A 71 3.69 16.70 -45.46
N ILE A 72 3.91 15.69 -44.67
CA ILE A 72 3.32 14.37 -44.84
C ILE A 72 1.78 14.43 -44.75
N GLU A 73 1.26 15.15 -43.73
CA GLU A 73 -0.19 15.27 -43.59
C GLU A 73 -0.82 16.14 -44.70
N ALA A 74 -0.13 17.16 -45.17
CA ALA A 74 -0.58 17.96 -46.33
C ALA A 74 -0.59 17.13 -47.61
N LEU A 75 0.39 16.22 -47.79
CA LEU A 75 0.43 15.29 -48.94
C LEU A 75 -0.67 14.23 -48.89
N ARG A 76 -1.08 13.76 -47.73
CA ARG A 76 -2.18 12.79 -47.62
C ARG A 76 -3.54 13.33 -48.07
N HIS A 77 -3.73 14.62 -47.99
CA HIS A 77 -5.04 15.28 -48.25
C HIS A 77 -4.99 16.30 -49.38
N GLY A 78 -3.82 16.55 -49.97
CA GLY A 78 -3.64 17.52 -51.03
C GLY A 78 -2.66 17.04 -52.11
N ASN A 79 -2.33 17.92 -53.05
CA ASN A 79 -1.30 17.70 -54.07
C ASN A 79 0.09 18.19 -53.61
N ASP A 80 1.15 17.69 -54.23
CA ASP A 80 2.54 18.15 -53.93
C ASP A 80 2.71 19.66 -53.95
N SER A 81 2.00 20.38 -54.86
CA SER A 81 2.02 21.83 -54.95
C SER A 81 1.41 22.52 -53.73
N THR A 82 0.35 21.96 -53.16
CA THR A 82 -0.33 22.51 -51.98
C THR A 82 0.48 22.29 -50.71
N SER A 83 1.13 21.15 -50.60
CA SER A 83 2.05 20.83 -49.50
C SER A 83 3.26 21.76 -49.47
N ASN A 84 3.91 21.94 -50.63
CA ASN A 84 5.03 22.86 -50.71
C ASN A 84 4.65 24.34 -50.48
N SER A 85 3.43 24.74 -50.90
CA SER A 85 2.95 26.09 -50.63
C SER A 85 2.66 26.34 -49.16
N LEU A 86 2.13 25.34 -48.45
CA LEU A 86 1.86 25.43 -47.01
C LEU A 86 3.16 25.49 -46.18
N THR A 87 4.11 24.63 -46.50
CA THR A 87 5.45 24.68 -45.86
C THR A 87 6.18 25.99 -46.12
N LEU A 88 6.08 26.51 -47.33
CA LEU A 88 6.63 27.81 -47.67
C LEU A 88 5.96 28.95 -46.89
N LEU A 89 4.63 28.96 -46.78
CA LEU A 89 3.90 29.96 -45.98
C LEU A 89 4.31 29.89 -44.51
N PHE A 90 4.45 28.72 -43.94
CA PHE A 90 4.89 28.55 -42.55
C PHE A 90 6.33 29.10 -42.38
N LEU A 91 7.24 28.73 -43.27
CA LEU A 91 8.62 29.20 -43.22
C LEU A 91 8.71 30.71 -43.45
N LEU A 92 7.89 31.31 -44.31
CA LEU A 92 7.82 32.75 -44.50
C LEU A 92 7.41 33.50 -43.23
N GLU A 93 6.42 32.98 -42.51
CA GLU A 93 6.01 33.53 -41.20
C GLU A 93 7.10 33.34 -40.13
N LEU A 94 7.76 32.20 -40.11
CA LEU A 94 8.86 31.91 -39.19
C LEU A 94 10.06 32.85 -39.42
N TRP A 95 10.45 33.06 -40.71
CA TRP A 95 11.57 33.89 -41.10
C TRP A 95 11.21 35.40 -41.13
N SER A 96 9.92 35.76 -40.99
CA SER A 96 9.50 37.17 -40.87
C SER A 96 9.88 37.79 -39.51
N ILE A 97 10.13 36.95 -38.50
CA ILE A 97 10.51 37.39 -37.14
C ILE A 97 12.02 37.71 -37.14
N LYS A 98 12.40 38.98 -37.28
CA LYS A 98 13.80 39.39 -37.32
C LYS A 98 14.32 39.88 -35.99
N ASN A 99 13.46 40.54 -35.21
CA ASN A 99 13.78 41.17 -33.93
C ASN A 99 12.84 40.68 -32.85
N VAL A 100 13.18 40.98 -31.60
CA VAL A 100 12.33 40.73 -30.42
C VAL A 100 10.96 41.41 -30.57
N ASP A 101 10.92 42.61 -31.12
CA ASP A 101 9.67 43.35 -31.35
C ASP A 101 8.74 42.62 -32.34
N ASP A 102 9.31 41.99 -33.38
CA ASP A 102 8.52 41.16 -34.31
C ASP A 102 7.92 39.95 -33.62
N LEU A 103 8.66 39.33 -32.69
CA LEU A 103 8.17 38.20 -31.89
C LEU A 103 7.02 38.66 -31.00
N ASP A 104 7.18 39.79 -30.30
CA ASP A 104 6.14 40.38 -29.44
C ASP A 104 4.89 40.72 -30.24
N PHE A 105 5.07 41.26 -31.45
CA PHE A 105 3.96 41.55 -32.36
C PHE A 105 3.21 40.30 -32.76
N LYS A 106 3.91 39.20 -33.09
CA LYS A 106 3.25 37.92 -33.46
C LYS A 106 2.49 37.30 -32.27
N VAL A 107 3.05 37.36 -31.07
CA VAL A 107 2.39 36.88 -29.86
C VAL A 107 1.12 37.71 -29.57
N LYS A 108 1.21 39.05 -29.68
CA LYS A 108 0.03 39.93 -29.53
C LYS A 108 -1.01 39.68 -30.64
N GLN A 109 -0.58 39.45 -31.86
CA GLN A 109 -1.47 39.12 -32.97
C GLN A 109 -2.25 37.82 -32.72
N ALA A 110 -1.60 36.81 -32.15
CA ALA A 110 -2.27 35.55 -31.80
C ALA A 110 -3.36 35.77 -30.75
N GLU A 111 -3.18 36.67 -29.81
CA GLU A 111 -4.18 37.01 -28.79
C GLU A 111 -5.42 37.70 -29.39
N LEU A 112 -5.26 38.51 -30.47
CA LEU A 112 -6.36 39.16 -31.12
C LEU A 112 -7.35 38.19 -31.81
N PHE A 113 -6.95 36.94 -32.06
CA PHE A 113 -7.86 35.92 -32.55
C PHE A 113 -8.76 35.30 -31.46
N LEU A 114 -8.51 35.64 -30.19
CA LEU A 114 -9.35 35.19 -29.09
C LEU A 114 -10.64 36.01 -28.98
N LEU A 115 -11.78 35.37 -28.90
CA LEU A 115 -13.05 36.08 -28.64
C LEU A 115 -13.02 36.72 -27.26
N PRO A 116 -13.47 37.97 -27.12
CA PRO A 116 -13.69 38.56 -25.80
C PRO A 116 -14.73 37.76 -25.01
N LYS A 117 -14.55 37.69 -23.68
CA LYS A 117 -15.33 36.81 -22.79
C LYS A 117 -16.84 37.04 -22.84
N ASP A 118 -17.31 38.21 -23.32
CA ASP A 118 -18.71 38.64 -23.21
C ASP A 118 -19.47 38.67 -24.54
N THR A 119 -18.87 38.25 -25.65
CA THR A 119 -19.55 38.29 -26.96
C THR A 119 -19.85 36.90 -27.47
N ILE A 120 -21.11 36.49 -27.30
CA ILE A 120 -21.73 35.44 -28.13
C ILE A 120 -22.06 36.10 -29.46
N VAL A 121 -21.09 36.21 -30.34
CA VAL A 121 -21.39 36.65 -31.74
C VAL A 121 -21.29 35.43 -32.61
N VAL A 122 -22.45 34.93 -32.97
CA VAL A 122 -22.62 34.08 -34.15
C VAL A 122 -22.36 35.01 -35.36
N GLN A 123 -21.15 35.05 -35.86
CA GLN A 123 -20.87 35.65 -37.16
C GLN A 123 -20.79 34.54 -38.22
N ASP A 124 -21.94 34.01 -38.59
CA ASP A 124 -22.07 33.26 -39.81
C ASP A 124 -22.30 34.28 -40.97
N GLY A 125 -21.22 34.79 -41.48
CA GLY A 125 -21.24 35.60 -42.69
C GLY A 125 -20.16 35.16 -43.70
N PRO A 126 -20.48 35.08 -45.01
CA PRO A 126 -19.51 34.57 -46.01
C PRO A 126 -18.28 35.43 -46.24
N ASN A 127 -18.11 36.52 -45.52
CA ASN A 127 -16.98 37.48 -45.62
C ASN A 127 -16.16 37.61 -44.33
N ALA A 128 -16.23 36.68 -43.40
CA ALA A 128 -15.34 36.72 -42.20
C ALA A 128 -13.91 36.39 -42.63
N THR A 129 -13.03 37.40 -42.65
CA THR A 129 -11.62 37.27 -43.03
C THR A 129 -10.76 36.56 -41.98
N THR A 130 -11.27 36.38 -40.78
CA THR A 130 -10.55 35.71 -39.65
C THR A 130 -11.49 34.80 -38.87
N LYS A 131 -10.95 33.65 -38.44
CA LYS A 131 -11.69 32.71 -37.57
C LYS A 131 -11.44 33.12 -36.11
N ALA A 132 -12.51 33.44 -35.40
CA ALA A 132 -12.42 33.73 -33.96
C ALA A 132 -12.37 32.42 -33.13
N ILE A 133 -11.43 32.33 -32.21
CA ILE A 133 -11.19 31.15 -31.35
C ILE A 133 -11.74 31.44 -29.94
N SER A 134 -12.60 30.53 -29.42
CA SER A 134 -13.09 30.70 -28.06
C SER A 134 -11.99 30.47 -27.02
N PRO A 135 -11.81 31.36 -26.02
CA PRO A 135 -10.86 31.16 -24.93
C PRO A 135 -11.06 29.88 -24.12
N ARG A 136 -12.27 29.30 -24.18
CA ARG A 136 -12.60 28.04 -23.51
C ARG A 136 -12.30 26.79 -24.36
N SER A 137 -11.95 26.98 -25.63
CA SER A 137 -11.54 25.86 -26.49
C SER A 137 -10.10 25.43 -26.13
N PHE A 138 -9.73 24.20 -26.49
CA PHE A 138 -8.38 23.68 -26.30
C PHE A 138 -7.32 24.65 -26.89
N LEU A 139 -7.45 25.04 -28.16
CA LEU A 139 -6.52 25.97 -28.80
C LEU A 139 -6.54 27.35 -28.16
N GLY A 140 -7.70 27.86 -27.76
CA GLY A 140 -7.82 29.12 -27.06
C GLY A 140 -7.11 29.12 -25.70
N GLY A 141 -7.23 28.00 -24.98
CA GLY A 141 -6.50 27.79 -23.72
C GLY A 141 -4.98 27.78 -23.90
N VAL A 142 -4.50 27.13 -24.98
CA VAL A 142 -3.05 27.10 -25.32
C VAL A 142 -2.54 28.48 -25.68
N ILE A 143 -3.25 29.23 -26.55
CA ILE A 143 -2.89 30.61 -26.91
C ILE A 143 -2.82 31.48 -25.65
N LEU A 144 -3.83 31.40 -24.80
CA LEU A 144 -3.91 32.20 -23.57
C LEU A 144 -2.78 31.86 -22.60
N LYS A 145 -2.46 30.58 -22.46
CA LYS A 145 -1.34 30.11 -21.63
C LYS A 145 0.00 30.63 -22.15
N LEU A 146 0.28 30.48 -23.46
CA LEU A 146 1.53 30.93 -24.07
C LEU A 146 1.69 32.44 -24.05
N THR A 147 0.63 33.21 -24.32
CA THR A 147 0.68 34.66 -24.28
C THR A 147 0.84 35.20 -22.86
N THR A 148 0.21 34.60 -21.87
CA THR A 148 0.37 35.01 -20.47
C THR A 148 1.77 34.67 -19.95
N THR A 149 2.30 33.48 -20.22
CA THR A 149 3.66 33.09 -19.83
C THR A 149 4.71 33.97 -20.50
N TYR A 150 4.54 34.31 -21.80
CA TYR A 150 5.44 35.23 -22.50
C TYR A 150 5.47 36.63 -21.85
N ARG A 151 4.32 37.17 -21.45
CA ARG A 151 4.22 38.46 -20.77
C ARG A 151 4.83 38.51 -19.37
N LEU A 152 4.94 37.34 -18.74
CA LEU A 152 5.55 37.22 -17.41
C LEU A 152 7.07 37.09 -17.46
N LEU A 153 7.67 36.91 -18.66
CA LEU A 153 9.12 36.86 -18.81
C LEU A 153 9.74 38.21 -18.48
N GLN A 154 10.87 38.18 -17.78
CA GLN A 154 11.70 39.38 -17.55
C GLN A 154 12.38 39.80 -18.84
N PHE A 155 12.82 41.06 -18.88
CA PHE A 155 13.46 41.64 -20.08
C PHE A 155 14.65 40.81 -20.56
N ASP A 156 15.54 40.41 -19.67
CA ASP A 156 16.71 39.61 -19.98
C ASP A 156 16.33 38.22 -20.50
N GLU A 157 15.30 37.60 -19.92
CA GLU A 157 14.77 36.30 -20.34
C GLU A 157 14.22 36.32 -21.76
N VAL A 158 13.55 37.40 -22.15
CA VAL A 158 13.02 37.58 -23.52
C VAL A 158 14.14 37.57 -24.53
N PHE A 159 15.27 38.28 -24.28
CA PHE A 159 16.42 38.30 -25.16
C PHE A 159 17.08 36.93 -25.29
N LEU A 160 17.25 36.23 -24.18
CA LEU A 160 17.80 34.87 -24.17
C LEU A 160 16.91 33.88 -24.91
N PHE A 161 15.61 33.99 -24.70
CA PHE A 161 14.62 33.21 -25.45
C PHE A 161 14.68 33.49 -26.94
N PHE A 162 14.78 34.79 -27.33
CA PHE A 162 14.90 35.16 -28.72
C PHE A 162 16.18 34.62 -29.37
N ALA A 163 17.32 34.62 -28.65
CA ALA A 163 18.55 34.01 -29.14
C ALA A 163 18.38 32.52 -29.38
N SER A 164 17.77 31.80 -28.44
CA SER A 164 17.47 30.38 -28.61
C SER A 164 16.50 30.10 -29.76
N PHE A 165 15.52 30.96 -29.97
CA PHE A 165 14.59 30.88 -31.10
C PHE A 165 15.29 31.07 -32.46
N VAL A 166 16.24 32.01 -32.55
CA VAL A 166 17.04 32.22 -33.77
C VAL A 166 17.89 31.02 -34.13
N ASP A 167 18.52 30.41 -33.09
CA ASP A 167 19.32 29.18 -33.29
C ASP A 167 18.46 28.00 -33.72
N PHE A 168 17.31 27.82 -33.08
CA PHE A 168 16.32 26.79 -33.44
C PHE A 168 15.80 26.95 -34.87
N ARG A 169 15.54 28.19 -35.29
CA ARG A 169 15.11 28.53 -36.64
C ARG A 169 16.20 28.23 -37.70
N ALA A 170 17.46 28.36 -37.33
CA ALA A 170 18.59 28.16 -38.24
C ALA A 170 18.62 26.77 -38.88
N GLU A 171 18.10 25.74 -38.21
CA GLU A 171 17.95 24.38 -38.78
C GLU A 171 17.12 24.35 -40.06
N SER A 172 16.13 25.24 -40.21
CA SER A 172 15.25 25.32 -41.37
C SER A 172 15.83 26.12 -42.54
N HIS A 173 17.02 26.67 -42.42
CA HIS A 173 17.64 27.57 -43.44
C HIS A 173 17.75 26.91 -44.81
N HIS A 174 18.29 25.69 -44.88
CA HIS A 174 18.46 24.95 -46.15
C HIS A 174 17.13 24.65 -46.83
N LEU A 175 16.11 24.29 -46.05
CA LEU A 175 14.77 24.04 -46.58
C LEU A 175 14.13 25.33 -47.12
N PHE A 176 14.30 26.43 -46.40
CA PHE A 176 13.74 27.71 -46.78
C PHE A 176 14.34 28.23 -48.12
N VAL A 177 15.66 28.12 -48.27
CA VAL A 177 16.36 28.45 -49.53
C VAL A 177 15.94 27.52 -50.66
N SER A 178 15.81 26.21 -50.42
CA SER A 178 15.39 25.22 -51.42
C SER A 178 13.96 25.46 -51.96
N LEU A 179 13.08 26.05 -51.14
CA LEU A 179 11.72 26.41 -51.50
C LEU A 179 11.59 27.83 -52.14
N GLY A 180 12.71 28.50 -52.39
CA GLY A 180 12.73 29.83 -53.03
C GLY A 180 12.58 31.03 -52.08
N GLY A 181 12.76 30.84 -50.78
CA GLY A 181 12.77 31.91 -49.81
C GLY A 181 14.11 32.66 -49.79
N ASN A 182 14.11 33.99 -49.53
CA ASN A 182 15.30 34.80 -49.39
C ASN A 182 15.53 35.07 -47.87
N PRO A 183 16.47 34.38 -47.21
CA PRO A 183 16.81 34.65 -45.83
C PRO A 183 17.48 36.03 -45.71
N PRO A 184 17.27 36.81 -44.63
CA PRO A 184 17.97 38.05 -44.40
C PRO A 184 19.47 37.79 -44.27
N HIS A 185 20.29 38.71 -44.88
CA HIS A 185 21.75 38.59 -45.05
C HIS A 185 22.54 38.51 -43.71
N ASP A 186 21.94 38.87 -42.58
CA ASP A 186 22.64 39.03 -41.29
C ASP A 186 22.56 37.76 -40.38
N THR A 187 21.96 36.70 -40.86
CA THR A 187 21.79 35.44 -40.09
C THR A 187 22.58 34.29 -40.66
N ALA A 188 23.85 34.49 -40.97
CA ALA A 188 24.75 33.32 -41.05
C ALA A 188 24.81 32.67 -39.67
N PRO A 189 24.55 31.36 -39.54
CA PRO A 189 24.66 30.72 -38.25
C PRO A 189 26.07 30.94 -37.70
N ASN A 190 26.20 31.66 -36.57
CA ASN A 190 27.43 31.65 -35.82
C ASN A 190 27.62 30.21 -35.34
N THR A 191 28.44 29.48 -36.05
CA THR A 191 28.70 28.04 -35.80
C THR A 191 29.33 27.78 -34.44
N ASP A 192 29.69 28.82 -33.69
CA ASP A 192 30.44 28.69 -32.43
C ASP A 192 29.64 28.98 -31.14
N ALA A 193 28.38 29.34 -31.25
CA ALA A 193 27.59 29.67 -30.04
C ALA A 193 26.21 29.01 -30.05
N ASN A 194 26.20 27.73 -30.21
CA ASN A 194 24.97 26.99 -29.97
C ASN A 194 24.69 26.96 -28.48
N VAL A 195 23.69 27.71 -27.98
CA VAL A 195 23.27 27.69 -26.57
C VAL A 195 22.97 26.24 -26.12
N TYR A 196 22.45 25.41 -27.03
CA TYR A 196 22.26 23.96 -26.80
C TYR A 196 23.58 23.20 -26.67
N THR A 197 24.64 23.54 -27.41
CA THR A 197 25.96 22.90 -27.25
C THR A 197 26.62 23.32 -25.94
N HIS A 198 26.38 24.52 -25.47
CA HIS A 198 26.88 25.00 -24.19
C HIS A 198 26.13 24.33 -23.02
N LEU A 199 24.81 24.19 -23.10
CA LEU A 199 24.01 23.45 -22.15
C LEU A 199 24.34 21.95 -22.14
N THR A 200 24.57 21.34 -23.29
CA THR A 200 24.99 19.93 -23.39
C THR A 200 26.41 19.73 -22.87
N SER A 201 27.35 20.67 -23.07
CA SER A 201 28.69 20.59 -22.47
C SER A 201 28.66 20.74 -20.94
N GLN A 202 27.83 21.66 -20.40
CA GLN A 202 27.65 21.80 -18.95
C GLN A 202 26.97 20.58 -18.33
N LEU A 203 25.97 19.98 -18.97
CA LEU A 203 25.34 18.73 -18.55
C LEU A 203 26.33 17.56 -18.60
N HIS A 204 27.23 17.54 -19.57
CA HIS A 204 28.31 16.56 -19.65
C HIS A 204 29.30 16.70 -18.48
N GLU A 205 29.71 17.92 -18.15
CA GLU A 205 30.65 18.18 -17.06
C GLU A 205 30.03 17.93 -15.68
N THR A 206 28.77 18.29 -15.49
CA THR A 206 28.13 18.19 -14.16
C THR A 206 27.50 16.83 -13.87
N LEU A 207 26.99 16.13 -14.89
CA LEU A 207 26.29 14.84 -14.72
C LEU A 207 27.13 13.63 -15.13
N GLY A 208 28.33 13.84 -15.74
CA GLY A 208 29.15 12.76 -16.29
C GLY A 208 28.45 11.98 -17.40
N ILE A 209 27.42 12.58 -18.00
CA ILE A 209 26.62 11.98 -19.07
C ILE A 209 27.27 12.40 -20.38
N SER A 210 27.97 11.49 -21.05
CA SER A 210 28.51 11.73 -22.40
C SER A 210 27.36 11.86 -23.40
N ILE A 211 26.96 13.09 -23.68
CA ILE A 211 26.17 13.41 -24.85
C ILE A 211 27.18 13.47 -25.99
N THR A 212 27.43 12.34 -26.65
CA THR A 212 28.17 12.33 -27.90
C THR A 212 27.35 13.14 -28.90
N ALA A 213 27.81 14.40 -29.08
CA ALA A 213 27.33 15.21 -30.17
C ALA A 213 27.62 14.42 -31.45
N ALA A 214 26.55 14.02 -32.10
CA ALA A 214 26.45 13.70 -33.47
C ALA A 214 27.62 12.95 -34.11
N GLU A 215 27.51 11.69 -34.21
CA GLU A 215 27.81 11.08 -35.48
C GLU A 215 26.52 10.53 -36.04
N SER A 216 26.19 11.08 -37.19
CA SER A 216 25.23 10.58 -38.17
C SER A 216 23.72 10.85 -37.94
N HIS A 217 23.18 11.38 -38.89
CA HIS A 217 21.86 11.62 -39.42
C HIS A 217 20.74 10.57 -39.23
N ASN A 218 20.90 9.57 -38.39
CA ASN A 218 19.92 8.47 -38.29
C ASN A 218 19.70 7.87 -36.90
N THR A 219 20.19 8.49 -35.83
CA THR A 219 19.81 8.07 -34.48
C THR A 219 19.34 9.27 -33.71
N THR A 220 18.02 9.38 -33.53
CA THR A 220 17.38 10.25 -32.57
C THR A 220 17.96 9.95 -31.20
N THR A 221 19.03 10.61 -30.85
CA THR A 221 19.59 10.56 -29.51
C THR A 221 18.55 11.18 -28.59
N GLY A 222 18.00 10.32 -27.73
CA GLY A 222 16.87 10.61 -26.85
C GLY A 222 17.11 11.75 -25.86
N LEU A 223 17.16 12.97 -26.33
CA LEU A 223 17.13 14.16 -25.48
C LEU A 223 15.66 14.59 -25.33
N VAL A 224 15.15 14.49 -24.09
CA VAL A 224 13.78 14.87 -23.79
C VAL A 224 13.79 16.23 -23.11
N SER A 225 13.15 17.22 -23.70
CA SER A 225 12.97 18.51 -23.06
C SER A 225 11.67 18.52 -22.24
N LEU A 226 11.77 18.93 -20.98
CA LEU A 226 10.66 19.06 -20.06
C LEU A 226 10.48 20.52 -19.63
N SER A 227 9.29 21.08 -19.81
CA SER A 227 9.00 22.41 -19.30
C SER A 227 8.70 22.39 -17.80
N LYS A 228 8.82 23.52 -17.10
CA LYS A 228 8.53 23.68 -15.68
C LYS A 228 7.13 23.19 -15.32
N SER A 229 6.12 23.59 -16.09
CA SER A 229 4.74 23.16 -15.85
C SER A 229 4.52 21.66 -16.10
N SER A 230 5.18 21.10 -17.11
CA SER A 230 5.10 19.68 -17.42
C SER A 230 5.81 18.83 -16.34
N THR A 231 6.97 19.29 -15.84
CA THR A 231 7.66 18.62 -14.72
C THR A 231 6.86 18.68 -13.44
N GLN A 232 6.24 19.81 -13.14
CA GLN A 232 5.36 19.93 -11.97
C GLN A 232 4.16 18.99 -12.09
N ALA A 233 3.48 18.95 -13.22
CA ALA A 233 2.35 18.04 -13.45
C ALA A 233 2.75 16.56 -13.37
N LEU A 234 3.95 16.21 -13.87
CA LEU A 234 4.51 14.86 -13.73
C LEU A 234 4.79 14.52 -12.26
N LEU A 235 5.42 15.43 -11.52
CA LEU A 235 5.72 15.23 -10.11
C LEU A 235 4.44 15.09 -9.29
N GLU A 236 3.43 15.91 -9.56
CA GLU A 236 2.11 15.80 -8.89
C GLU A 236 1.44 14.44 -9.16
N LYS A 237 1.42 13.99 -10.42
CA LYS A 237 0.92 12.65 -10.77
C LYS A 237 1.74 11.55 -10.09
N GLN A 238 3.06 11.69 -10.06
CA GLN A 238 3.94 10.72 -9.44
C GLN A 238 3.77 10.67 -7.92
N VAL A 239 3.59 11.82 -7.27
CA VAL A 239 3.27 11.91 -5.84
C VAL A 239 1.98 11.15 -5.54
N ILE A 240 0.91 11.39 -6.32
CA ILE A 240 -0.36 10.68 -6.16
C ILE A 240 -0.17 9.16 -6.31
N LEU A 241 0.63 8.72 -7.28
CA LEU A 241 0.92 7.29 -7.48
C LEU A 241 1.71 6.71 -6.30
N LEU A 242 2.71 7.42 -5.79
CA LEU A 242 3.50 6.99 -4.63
C LEU A 242 2.66 6.91 -3.34
N GLU A 243 1.77 7.87 -3.12
CA GLU A 243 0.83 7.84 -1.99
C GLU A 243 -0.17 6.69 -2.09
N THR A 244 -0.69 6.43 -3.29
CA THR A 244 -1.73 5.43 -3.51
C THR A 244 -1.19 4.01 -3.48
N TYR A 245 -0.09 3.77 -4.19
CA TYR A 245 0.45 2.43 -4.43
C TYR A 245 1.73 2.14 -3.63
N GLY A 246 2.41 3.17 -3.13
CA GLY A 246 3.74 3.05 -2.53
C GLY A 246 4.81 2.73 -3.59
N GLY A 247 5.99 2.37 -3.15
CA GLY A 247 7.09 1.98 -4.02
C GLY A 247 8.17 3.04 -4.16
N THR A 248 9.14 2.80 -5.04
CA THR A 248 10.24 3.72 -5.31
C THR A 248 9.94 4.56 -6.55
N LEU A 249 10.47 5.79 -6.56
CA LEU A 249 10.45 6.61 -7.76
C LEU A 249 11.10 5.87 -8.94
N PRO A 250 10.49 5.92 -10.13
CA PRO A 250 11.10 5.40 -11.36
C PRO A 250 12.47 6.02 -11.61
N SER A 251 13.38 5.27 -12.24
CA SER A 251 14.74 5.75 -12.53
C SER A 251 14.77 7.08 -13.30
N LEU A 252 13.83 7.27 -14.20
CA LEU A 252 13.68 8.52 -14.96
C LEU A 252 13.31 9.71 -14.07
N MET A 253 12.37 9.51 -13.13
CA MET A 253 11.99 10.58 -12.20
C MET A 253 13.11 10.93 -11.24
N ARG A 254 13.93 9.97 -10.81
CA ARG A 254 15.14 10.25 -10.04
C ARG A 254 16.15 11.09 -10.83
N GLN A 255 16.30 10.84 -12.13
CA GLN A 255 17.15 11.66 -13.01
C GLN A 255 16.58 13.07 -13.14
N VAL A 256 15.27 13.23 -13.26
CA VAL A 256 14.63 14.56 -13.27
C VAL A 256 14.88 15.29 -11.96
N LEU A 257 14.67 14.63 -10.81
CA LEU A 257 14.92 15.24 -9.50
C LEU A 257 16.39 15.61 -9.30
N SER A 258 17.32 14.75 -9.72
CA SER A 258 18.76 15.06 -9.64
C SER A 258 19.17 16.20 -10.57
N ALA A 259 18.59 16.30 -11.76
CA ALA A 259 18.80 17.41 -12.67
C ALA A 259 18.26 18.73 -12.10
N MET A 260 17.09 18.70 -11.44
CA MET A 260 16.54 19.87 -10.74
C MET A 260 17.45 20.32 -9.59
N ALA A 261 17.94 19.38 -8.77
CA ALA A 261 18.83 19.70 -7.65
C ALA A 261 20.18 20.28 -8.10
N LEU A 262 20.72 19.83 -9.23
CA LEU A 262 21.98 20.31 -9.77
C LEU A 262 21.87 21.71 -10.42
N GLN A 263 20.73 22.03 -11.02
CA GLN A 263 20.48 23.37 -11.57
C GLN A 263 20.43 24.45 -10.49
N ASP A 264 20.00 24.12 -9.28
CA ASP A 264 19.99 25.05 -8.14
C ASP A 264 21.39 25.39 -7.60
N GLN A 265 22.39 24.53 -7.83
CA GLN A 265 23.75 24.69 -7.27
C GLN A 265 24.76 25.31 -8.25
N GLY A 266 24.39 25.46 -9.54
CA GLY A 266 25.28 26.00 -10.56
C GLY A 266 25.32 27.51 -10.56
N PRO A 267 26.49 28.17 -10.92
CA PRO A 267 26.52 29.58 -11.17
C PRO A 267 25.62 29.86 -12.39
N SER A 268 24.54 30.55 -12.13
CA SER A 268 23.50 30.92 -13.09
C SER A 268 24.04 31.54 -14.38
N LEU A 269 24.28 30.75 -15.38
CA LEU A 269 24.36 31.21 -16.75
C LEU A 269 22.99 30.97 -17.39
N ALA A 270 22.25 32.03 -17.51
CA ALA A 270 21.24 32.32 -18.53
C ALA A 270 19.83 31.71 -18.36
N LEU A 271 19.55 30.78 -17.49
CA LEU A 271 18.19 30.33 -17.24
C LEU A 271 17.96 30.27 -15.72
N ASN A 272 17.44 31.37 -15.16
CA ASN A 272 16.98 31.40 -13.74
C ASN A 272 15.73 30.54 -13.57
N LEU A 273 15.81 29.26 -13.91
CA LEU A 273 14.78 28.28 -13.71
C LEU A 273 14.87 27.81 -12.28
N THR A 274 14.25 28.53 -11.36
CA THR A 274 14.09 28.13 -9.98
C THR A 274 13.05 26.99 -9.89
N PHE A 275 13.44 25.81 -10.40
CA PHE A 275 12.61 24.59 -10.28
C PHE A 275 12.44 24.13 -8.84
N SER A 276 13.37 24.51 -7.96
CA SER A 276 13.31 24.26 -6.52
C SER A 276 12.10 24.85 -5.81
N GLN A 277 11.38 25.77 -6.46
CA GLN A 277 10.17 26.37 -5.91
C GLN A 277 8.88 25.54 -6.11
N ALA A 278 8.96 24.34 -6.64
CA ALA A 278 7.78 23.49 -6.79
C ALA A 278 7.54 22.65 -5.51
N PRO A 279 6.38 22.78 -4.83
CA PRO A 279 6.10 22.02 -3.61
C PRO A 279 6.13 20.50 -3.84
N SER A 280 5.69 20.06 -5.01
CA SER A 280 5.71 18.64 -5.41
C SER A 280 7.12 18.05 -5.44
N TYR A 281 8.16 18.85 -5.69
CA TYR A 281 9.56 18.44 -5.66
C TYR A 281 9.99 18.02 -4.25
N TYR A 282 9.76 18.89 -3.26
CA TYR A 282 10.13 18.60 -1.87
C TYR A 282 9.35 17.44 -1.32
N TYR A 283 8.07 17.34 -1.67
CA TYR A 283 7.22 16.27 -1.21
C TYR A 283 7.57 14.91 -1.86
N ALA A 284 7.94 14.90 -3.15
CA ALA A 284 8.44 13.70 -3.82
C ALA A 284 9.76 13.20 -3.20
N ASN A 285 10.69 14.12 -2.88
CA ASN A 285 11.92 13.79 -2.14
C ASN A 285 11.63 13.26 -0.73
N TYR A 286 10.67 13.85 -0.03
CA TYR A 286 10.22 13.35 1.26
C TYR A 286 9.73 11.90 1.17
N LEU A 287 8.85 11.59 0.23
CA LEU A 287 8.33 10.22 0.04
C LEU A 287 9.44 9.23 -0.35
N GLN A 288 10.40 9.65 -1.19
CA GLN A 288 11.52 8.80 -1.55
C GLN A 288 12.42 8.51 -0.35
N ASN A 289 12.80 9.53 0.42
CA ASN A 289 13.62 9.38 1.62
C ASN A 289 12.92 8.54 2.68
N LEU A 290 11.59 8.68 2.83
CA LEU A 290 10.79 7.84 3.71
C LEU A 290 10.89 6.36 3.30
N HIS A 291 10.72 6.08 2.01
CA HIS A 291 10.81 4.72 1.48
C HIS A 291 12.23 4.12 1.61
N GLU A 292 13.27 4.94 1.46
CA GLU A 292 14.66 4.54 1.67
C GLU A 292 15.05 4.46 3.16
N SER A 293 14.10 4.72 4.07
CA SER A 293 14.28 4.76 5.53
C SER A 293 15.38 5.75 5.99
N ASN A 294 15.55 6.84 5.23
CA ASN A 294 16.46 7.92 5.55
C ASN A 294 15.75 9.02 6.35
N TYR A 295 15.83 8.93 7.69
CA TYR A 295 15.13 9.86 8.58
C TYR A 295 15.57 11.32 8.38
N HIS A 296 16.87 11.57 8.36
CA HIS A 296 17.41 12.94 8.24
C HIS A 296 17.04 13.57 6.89
N GLY A 297 17.20 12.84 5.80
CA GLY A 297 16.81 13.33 4.46
C GLY A 297 15.31 13.57 4.32
N ALA A 298 14.49 12.74 4.95
CA ALA A 298 13.03 12.93 4.96
C ALA A 298 12.64 14.17 5.79
N LEU A 299 13.26 14.36 6.96
CA LEU A 299 13.01 15.52 7.82
C LEU A 299 13.44 16.83 7.15
N ASP A 300 14.63 16.86 6.52
CA ASP A 300 15.13 18.04 5.80
C ASP A 300 14.21 18.40 4.62
N SER A 301 13.80 17.42 3.82
CA SER A 301 12.86 17.63 2.71
C SER A 301 11.51 18.15 3.19
N LEU A 302 11.06 17.69 4.34
CA LEU A 302 9.82 18.16 4.96
C LEU A 302 9.94 19.58 5.50
N HIS A 303 11.08 19.97 6.11
CA HIS A 303 11.34 21.34 6.55
C HIS A 303 11.39 22.30 5.33
N GLN A 304 12.04 21.93 4.24
CA GLN A 304 12.03 22.71 3.00
C GLN A 304 10.62 22.87 2.44
N TYR A 305 9.80 21.82 2.51
CA TYR A 305 8.39 21.89 2.14
C TYR A 305 7.60 22.86 3.03
N PHE A 306 7.84 22.87 4.34
CA PHE A 306 7.27 23.83 5.29
C PHE A 306 7.66 25.26 4.97
N ASP A 307 8.95 25.53 4.78
CA ASP A 307 9.47 26.87 4.50
C ASP A 307 8.86 27.42 3.21
N TYR A 308 8.71 26.58 2.19
CA TYR A 308 8.03 26.94 0.97
C TYR A 308 6.54 27.31 1.20
N MET A 309 5.82 26.50 1.98
CA MET A 309 4.41 26.73 2.26
C MET A 309 4.18 27.99 3.10
N VAL A 310 5.06 28.28 4.03
CA VAL A 310 5.01 29.50 4.86
C VAL A 310 5.33 30.74 4.01
N SER A 311 6.33 30.67 3.13
CA SER A 311 6.71 31.80 2.25
C SER A 311 5.59 32.22 1.31
N ASN A 312 4.77 31.28 0.86
CA ASN A 312 3.63 31.53 -0.03
C ASN A 312 2.33 31.94 0.69
N ASN A 313 2.37 32.22 2.00
CA ASN A 313 1.21 32.60 2.82
C ASN A 313 0.01 31.64 2.71
N SER A 314 0.24 30.39 2.40
CA SER A 314 -0.81 29.39 2.25
C SER A 314 -1.25 28.83 3.61
N LYS A 315 -2.07 29.57 4.35
CA LYS A 315 -2.59 29.18 5.67
C LYS A 315 -3.30 27.82 5.69
N TYR A 316 -3.85 27.41 4.55
CA TYR A 316 -4.58 26.14 4.41
C TYR A 316 -3.69 24.91 4.30
N PHE A 317 -2.40 25.05 3.98
CA PHE A 317 -1.52 23.89 3.80
C PHE A 317 -0.63 23.58 5.02
N TYR A 318 -0.58 24.46 5.99
CA TYR A 318 0.26 24.27 7.18
C TYR A 318 -0.10 23.02 7.96
N HIS A 319 -1.39 22.71 8.12
CA HIS A 319 -1.83 21.50 8.80
C HIS A 319 -1.49 20.21 8.02
N PHE A 320 -1.43 20.25 6.67
CA PHE A 320 -0.97 19.08 5.89
C PHE A 320 0.50 18.76 6.12
N ALA A 321 1.32 19.79 6.25
CA ALA A 321 2.73 19.60 6.56
C ALA A 321 2.92 19.02 7.98
N LEU A 322 2.11 19.45 8.97
CA LEU A 322 2.09 18.86 10.30
C LEU A 322 1.64 17.38 10.29
N ILE A 323 0.64 17.05 9.47
CA ILE A 323 0.21 15.65 9.28
C ILE A 323 1.34 14.81 8.68
N SER A 324 2.05 15.34 7.67
CA SER A 324 3.19 14.66 7.06
C SER A 324 4.33 14.46 8.07
N ARG A 325 4.58 15.45 8.94
CA ARG A 325 5.53 15.33 10.05
C ARG A 325 5.11 14.24 11.04
N ALA A 326 3.83 14.19 11.41
CA ALA A 326 3.30 13.16 12.29
C ALA A 326 3.44 11.76 11.69
N SER A 327 3.13 11.60 10.38
CA SER A 327 3.31 10.32 9.69
C SER A 327 4.77 9.89 9.58
N LEU A 328 5.71 10.84 9.42
CA LEU A 328 7.15 10.57 9.47
C LEU A 328 7.55 9.99 10.83
N HIS A 329 7.20 10.68 11.92
CA HIS A 329 7.52 10.22 13.28
C HIS A 329 6.88 8.86 13.58
N GLN A 330 5.63 8.63 13.15
CA GLN A 330 4.98 7.33 13.29
C GLN A 330 5.72 6.23 12.52
N TYR A 331 6.15 6.49 11.28
CA TYR A 331 6.88 5.53 10.46
C TYR A 331 8.19 5.07 11.12
N PHE A 332 8.89 5.98 11.79
CA PHE A 332 10.13 5.68 12.52
C PHE A 332 9.90 5.24 13.97
N GLY A 333 8.66 5.13 14.43
CA GLY A 333 8.31 4.64 15.78
C GLY A 333 8.39 5.68 16.90
N GLU A 334 8.55 6.96 16.57
CA GLU A 334 8.58 8.09 17.50
C GLU A 334 7.17 8.59 17.82
N TYR A 335 6.37 7.77 18.48
CA TYR A 335 4.94 8.01 18.69
C TYR A 335 4.63 9.25 19.52
N GLU A 336 5.49 9.66 20.46
CA GLU A 336 5.30 10.86 21.29
C GLU A 336 5.41 12.13 20.43
N GLN A 337 6.41 12.23 19.60
CA GLN A 337 6.60 13.37 18.68
C GLN A 337 5.51 13.41 17.59
N ALA A 338 5.04 12.24 17.16
CA ALA A 338 3.90 12.15 16.25
C ALA A 338 2.62 12.72 16.91
N LEU A 339 2.40 12.44 18.20
CA LEU A 339 1.28 12.95 18.96
C LEU A 339 1.34 14.46 19.12
N ASP A 340 2.49 15.02 19.49
CA ASP A 340 2.69 16.48 19.62
C ASP A 340 2.38 17.19 18.29
N ALA A 341 2.87 16.65 17.17
CA ALA A 341 2.58 17.22 15.85
C ALA A 341 1.09 17.16 15.47
N ILE A 342 0.38 16.12 15.89
CA ILE A 342 -1.07 15.99 15.67
C ILE A 342 -1.87 16.94 16.56
N GLU A 343 -1.47 17.13 17.82
CA GLU A 343 -2.13 18.10 18.70
C GLU A 343 -2.01 19.52 18.14
N GLU A 344 -0.85 19.88 17.61
CA GLU A 344 -0.65 21.15 16.91
C GLU A 344 -1.53 21.23 15.65
N ALA A 345 -1.59 20.19 14.85
CA ALA A 345 -2.45 20.13 13.65
C ALA A 345 -3.95 20.28 14.00
N ILE A 346 -4.41 19.69 15.10
CA ILE A 346 -5.78 19.83 15.59
C ILE A 346 -6.07 21.29 15.99
N SER A 347 -5.14 21.96 16.67
CA SER A 347 -5.33 23.37 17.07
C SER A 347 -5.42 24.27 15.84
N VAL A 348 -4.54 24.12 14.88
CA VAL A 348 -4.54 24.87 13.62
C VAL A 348 -5.80 24.60 12.77
N ALA A 349 -6.25 23.35 12.67
CA ALA A 349 -7.46 23.02 11.92
C ALA A 349 -8.73 23.63 12.59
N ARG A 350 -8.78 23.69 13.91
CA ARG A 350 -9.86 24.37 14.66
C ARG A 350 -9.85 25.88 14.46
N GLU A 351 -8.68 26.51 14.51
CA GLU A 351 -8.53 27.96 14.26
C GLU A 351 -8.98 28.32 12.84
N ASN A 352 -8.62 27.50 11.86
CA ASN A 352 -9.03 27.70 10.48
C ASN A 352 -10.49 27.31 10.20
N LYS A 353 -11.19 26.70 11.16
CA LYS A 353 -12.56 26.16 11.01
C LYS A 353 -12.69 25.15 9.87
N ASP A 354 -11.63 24.43 9.57
CA ASP A 354 -11.62 23.38 8.55
C ASP A 354 -12.05 22.06 9.16
N ASN A 355 -13.34 21.78 9.06
CA ASN A 355 -13.94 20.56 9.60
C ASN A 355 -13.51 19.30 8.81
N SER A 356 -13.18 19.43 7.53
CA SER A 356 -12.78 18.30 6.68
C SER A 356 -11.43 17.75 7.13
N THR A 357 -10.45 18.62 7.25
CA THR A 357 -9.13 18.27 7.74
C THR A 357 -9.15 17.83 9.19
N LEU A 358 -9.95 18.48 10.05
CA LEU A 358 -10.12 18.07 11.44
C LEU A 358 -10.64 16.61 11.53
N THR A 359 -11.62 16.24 10.71
CA THR A 359 -12.15 14.86 10.70
C THR A 359 -11.07 13.86 10.25
N PHE A 360 -10.25 14.21 9.26
CA PHE A 360 -9.13 13.38 8.81
C PHE A 360 -8.09 13.18 9.93
N ILE A 361 -7.67 14.28 10.58
CA ILE A 361 -6.68 14.23 11.67
C ILE A 361 -7.21 13.39 12.85
N LEU A 362 -8.47 13.54 13.21
CA LEU A 362 -9.11 12.77 14.29
C LEU A 362 -9.22 11.28 13.92
N SER A 363 -9.47 10.94 12.67
CA SER A 363 -9.45 9.55 12.19
C SER A 363 -8.04 8.93 12.32
N TRP A 364 -7.02 9.69 11.95
CA TRP A 364 -5.63 9.28 12.09
C TRP A 364 -5.23 9.10 13.56
N LEU A 365 -5.62 10.07 14.42
CA LEU A 365 -5.42 10.01 15.87
C LEU A 365 -6.08 8.76 16.48
N TYR A 366 -7.32 8.45 16.11
CA TYR A 366 -8.01 7.25 16.57
C TYR A 366 -7.22 5.98 16.24
N ASN A 367 -6.71 5.88 15.00
CA ASN A 367 -5.87 4.75 14.58
C ASN A 367 -4.58 4.64 15.40
N LEU A 368 -3.87 5.75 15.59
CA LEU A 368 -2.64 5.80 16.40
C LEU A 368 -2.89 5.34 17.83
N MET A 369 -3.94 5.83 18.45
CA MET A 369 -4.33 5.49 19.82
C MET A 369 -4.76 4.04 19.97
N LYS A 370 -5.37 3.45 18.92
CA LYS A 370 -5.68 2.02 18.88
C LYS A 370 -4.42 1.16 18.86
N CYS A 371 -3.39 1.59 18.09
CA CYS A 371 -2.11 0.90 18.01
C CYS A 371 -1.30 1.01 19.32
N LYS A 372 -1.36 2.15 20.01
CA LYS A 372 -0.60 2.45 21.23
C LYS A 372 -1.49 3.11 22.30
N PRO A 373 -2.32 2.35 23.02
CA PRO A 373 -3.24 2.89 24.02
C PRO A 373 -2.57 3.57 25.21
N GLU A 374 -1.28 3.31 25.45
CA GLU A 374 -0.50 4.00 26.49
C GLU A 374 -0.42 5.52 26.27
N LEU A 375 -0.55 5.95 25.00
CA LEU A 375 -0.53 7.37 24.64
C LEU A 375 -1.77 8.13 25.11
N TRP A 376 -2.92 7.47 25.34
CA TRP A 376 -4.11 8.09 25.87
C TRP A 376 -3.87 8.77 27.22
N LYS A 377 -2.98 8.22 28.05
CA LYS A 377 -2.65 8.77 29.38
C LYS A 377 -1.93 10.12 29.31
N LYS A 378 -1.28 10.42 28.20
CA LYS A 378 -0.47 11.63 27.99
C LYS A 378 -1.27 12.78 27.38
N GLN A 379 -2.44 12.50 26.82
CA GLN A 379 -3.23 13.51 26.13
C GLN A 379 -3.96 14.45 27.10
N THR A 380 -3.71 15.75 26.96
CA THR A 380 -4.33 16.81 27.74
C THR A 380 -5.76 17.11 27.29
N PHE A 381 -6.08 16.92 26.02
CA PHE A 381 -7.38 17.30 25.42
C PHE A 381 -8.53 16.31 25.70
N TYR A 382 -8.23 15.07 26.09
CA TYR A 382 -9.21 13.98 26.14
C TYR A 382 -9.38 13.33 27.51
N HIS A 383 -8.93 13.95 28.59
CA HIS A 383 -9.03 13.38 29.93
C HIS A 383 -10.45 12.94 30.37
N ASN A 384 -11.49 13.42 29.69
CA ASN A 384 -12.88 13.08 29.99
C ASN A 384 -13.68 12.48 28.82
N ASN A 385 -13.07 12.30 27.61
CA ASN A 385 -13.80 11.83 26.45
C ASN A 385 -13.36 10.42 26.08
N ASN A 386 -14.29 9.47 26.21
CA ASN A 386 -14.09 8.09 25.81
C ASN A 386 -13.84 8.00 24.30
N ALA A 387 -13.02 7.04 23.88
CA ALA A 387 -12.79 6.69 22.48
C ALA A 387 -14.11 6.49 21.69
N LEU A 388 -15.18 6.11 22.37
CA LEU A 388 -16.54 6.03 21.86
C LEU A 388 -17.07 7.35 21.31
N HIS A 389 -16.92 8.45 22.05
CA HIS A 389 -17.40 9.76 21.59
C HIS A 389 -16.66 10.26 20.36
N LEU A 390 -15.36 9.94 20.29
CA LEU A 390 -14.56 10.24 19.10
C LEU A 390 -15.06 9.43 17.90
N LEU A 391 -15.35 8.14 18.10
CA LEU A 391 -15.86 7.26 17.06
C LEU A 391 -17.25 7.69 16.56
N ASP A 392 -18.16 8.01 17.45
CA ASP A 392 -19.50 8.53 17.13
C ASP A 392 -19.42 9.85 16.35
N PHE A 393 -18.50 10.72 16.73
CA PHE A 393 -18.21 11.95 15.98
C PHE A 393 -17.71 11.64 14.57
N LEU A 394 -16.75 10.71 14.44
CA LEU A 394 -16.20 10.29 13.15
C LEU A 394 -17.29 9.71 12.24
N ILE A 395 -18.14 8.83 12.73
CA ILE A 395 -19.23 8.23 11.95
C ILE A 395 -20.19 9.30 11.45
N THR A 396 -20.57 10.26 12.31
CA THR A 396 -21.55 11.30 11.95
C THR A 396 -21.00 12.37 11.02
N LYS A 397 -19.73 12.77 11.19
CA LYS A 397 -19.12 13.85 10.40
C LYS A 397 -18.46 13.38 9.11
N SER A 398 -17.90 12.19 9.08
CA SER A 398 -17.23 11.64 7.88
C SER A 398 -18.16 11.54 6.67
N GLN A 399 -19.45 11.33 6.88
CA GLN A 399 -20.43 11.25 5.79
C GLN A 399 -20.46 12.51 4.90
N SER A 400 -20.24 13.68 5.49
CA SER A 400 -20.24 14.95 4.75
C SER A 400 -18.88 15.33 4.16
N VAL A 401 -17.81 14.62 4.52
CA VAL A 401 -16.43 14.98 4.15
C VAL A 401 -15.93 14.12 3.01
N SER A 402 -15.85 12.81 3.21
CA SER A 402 -15.25 11.89 2.24
C SER A 402 -15.79 10.48 2.40
N LEU A 403 -16.01 9.81 1.26
CA LEU A 403 -16.45 8.41 1.23
C LEU A 403 -15.41 7.48 1.87
N LEU A 404 -14.11 7.74 1.63
CA LEU A 404 -13.00 7.02 2.25
C LEU A 404 -13.07 7.09 3.78
N LEU A 405 -13.17 8.31 4.36
CA LEU A 405 -13.24 8.50 5.81
C LEU A 405 -14.48 7.87 6.42
N HIS A 406 -15.59 7.90 5.68
CA HIS A 406 -16.84 7.27 6.11
C HIS A 406 -16.74 5.75 6.13
N CYS A 407 -16.13 5.15 5.12
CA CYS A 407 -15.81 3.73 5.09
C CYS A 407 -14.88 3.33 6.25
N MET A 408 -13.78 4.07 6.45
CA MET A 408 -12.83 3.82 7.54
C MET A 408 -13.48 3.93 8.92
N SER A 409 -14.39 4.89 9.13
CA SER A 409 -15.10 5.02 10.41
C SER A 409 -15.99 3.82 10.72
N PHE A 410 -16.65 3.21 9.72
CA PHE A 410 -17.36 1.93 9.91
C PHE A 410 -16.43 0.74 10.15
N LEU A 411 -15.25 0.72 9.56
CA LEU A 411 -14.25 -0.30 9.87
C LEU A 411 -13.76 -0.18 11.32
N TYR A 412 -13.51 1.05 11.80
CA TYR A 412 -13.16 1.30 13.21
C TYR A 412 -14.30 0.91 14.16
N GLU A 413 -15.55 1.21 13.80
CA GLU A 413 -16.74 0.79 14.53
C GLU A 413 -16.83 -0.75 14.61
N THR A 414 -16.59 -1.45 13.50
CA THR A 414 -16.57 -2.92 13.44
C THR A 414 -15.56 -3.49 14.43
N VAL A 415 -14.33 -2.98 14.43
CA VAL A 415 -13.26 -3.42 15.36
C VAL A 415 -13.67 -3.13 16.79
N HIS A 416 -14.17 -1.90 17.06
CA HIS A 416 -14.57 -1.50 18.40
C HIS A 416 -15.71 -2.37 18.96
N ILE A 417 -16.74 -2.67 18.16
CA ILE A 417 -17.85 -3.54 18.58
C ILE A 417 -17.35 -4.98 18.85
N MET A 418 -16.43 -5.51 18.02
CA MET A 418 -15.84 -6.82 18.27
C MET A 418 -15.02 -6.87 19.56
N ASP A 419 -14.27 -5.80 19.86
CA ASP A 419 -13.41 -5.73 21.04
C ASP A 419 -14.19 -5.41 22.34
N SER A 420 -15.29 -4.65 22.25
CA SER A 420 -16.19 -4.32 23.37
C SER A 420 -17.23 -5.42 23.68
N ALA A 421 -17.05 -6.63 23.18
CA ALA A 421 -17.98 -7.75 23.34
C ALA A 421 -19.39 -7.48 22.80
N GLY A 422 -19.50 -6.67 21.76
CA GLY A 422 -20.77 -6.42 21.08
C GLY A 422 -21.31 -7.65 20.33
N THR A 423 -22.59 -7.61 20.01
CA THR A 423 -23.26 -8.74 19.33
C THR A 423 -22.81 -8.89 17.89
N MET A 424 -22.77 -10.14 17.40
CA MET A 424 -22.42 -10.48 16.02
C MET A 424 -23.20 -9.67 14.97
N GLY A 425 -24.48 -9.45 15.19
CA GLY A 425 -25.33 -8.68 14.25
C GLY A 425 -24.85 -7.25 14.05
N ARG A 426 -24.41 -6.56 15.12
CA ARG A 426 -23.95 -5.18 15.05
C ARG A 426 -22.64 -5.04 14.30
N TYR A 427 -21.63 -5.83 14.62
CA TYR A 427 -20.36 -5.67 13.90
C TYR A 427 -20.43 -6.15 12.45
N LEU A 428 -21.30 -7.13 12.11
CA LEU A 428 -21.56 -7.50 10.73
C LEU A 428 -22.32 -6.41 9.98
N GLU A 429 -23.25 -5.70 10.63
CA GLU A 429 -23.95 -4.56 10.03
C GLU A 429 -22.96 -3.46 9.64
N SER A 430 -22.07 -3.05 10.56
CA SER A 430 -21.04 -2.03 10.30
C SER A 430 -20.08 -2.49 9.20
N LEU A 431 -19.69 -3.78 9.21
CA LEU A 431 -18.81 -4.37 8.19
C LEU A 431 -19.45 -4.34 6.80
N VAL A 432 -20.74 -4.71 6.68
CA VAL A 432 -21.45 -4.69 5.40
C VAL A 432 -21.61 -3.27 4.87
N LYS A 433 -21.87 -2.29 5.76
CA LYS A 433 -21.89 -0.86 5.39
C LYS A 433 -20.52 -0.43 4.84
N ALA A 434 -19.42 -0.79 5.51
CA ALA A 434 -18.08 -0.49 5.05
C ALA A 434 -17.76 -1.15 3.70
N LEU A 435 -18.12 -2.41 3.49
CA LEU A 435 -17.95 -3.12 2.22
C LEU A 435 -18.73 -2.44 1.08
N TYR A 436 -19.99 -2.05 1.34
CA TYR A 436 -20.81 -1.37 0.33
C TYR A 436 -20.22 -0.01 -0.05
N LEU A 437 -19.77 0.79 0.93
CA LEU A 437 -19.16 2.08 0.65
C LEU A 437 -17.84 1.96 -0.08
N SER A 438 -17.03 0.97 0.28
CA SER A 438 -15.71 0.76 -0.33
C SER A 438 -15.76 0.37 -1.81
N LEU A 439 -16.84 -0.28 -2.27
CA LEU A 439 -17.05 -0.59 -3.69
C LEU A 439 -17.17 0.66 -4.57
N ASN A 440 -17.65 1.76 -4.00
CA ASN A 440 -17.86 3.03 -4.70
C ASN A 440 -16.70 4.02 -4.54
N ASP A 441 -15.69 3.69 -3.72
CA ASP A 441 -14.58 4.58 -3.45
C ASP A 441 -13.35 4.20 -4.30
N SER A 442 -12.48 3.39 -3.77
CA SER A 442 -11.22 3.03 -4.41
C SER A 442 -10.82 1.57 -4.13
N LYS A 443 -10.03 0.97 -5.02
CA LYS A 443 -9.53 -0.40 -4.83
C LYS A 443 -8.76 -0.60 -3.51
N PRO A 444 -7.86 0.31 -3.07
CA PRO A 444 -7.18 0.17 -1.79
C PRO A 444 -8.13 0.14 -0.59
N THR A 445 -9.16 0.99 -0.59
CA THR A 445 -10.19 0.99 0.47
C THR A 445 -10.96 -0.30 0.50
N TYR A 446 -11.30 -0.84 -0.68
CA TYR A 446 -11.99 -2.11 -0.80
C TYR A 446 -11.13 -3.27 -0.28
N ILE A 447 -9.83 -3.31 -0.57
CA ILE A 447 -8.91 -4.30 0.00
C ILE A 447 -8.93 -4.27 1.54
N ARG A 448 -8.91 -3.08 2.17
CA ARG A 448 -9.00 -2.94 3.62
C ARG A 448 -10.31 -3.48 4.20
N ALA A 449 -11.42 -3.22 3.52
CA ALA A 449 -12.73 -3.75 3.94
C ALA A 449 -12.80 -5.28 3.78
N LEU A 450 -12.25 -5.85 2.70
CA LEU A 450 -12.14 -7.30 2.50
C LEU A 450 -11.23 -7.96 3.54
N GLU A 451 -10.13 -7.30 3.90
CA GLU A 451 -9.22 -7.74 4.96
C GLU A 451 -9.93 -7.87 6.31
N MET A 452 -10.73 -6.87 6.66
CA MET A 452 -11.54 -6.91 7.87
C MET A 452 -12.60 -8.01 7.80
N ALA A 453 -13.28 -8.17 6.66
CA ALA A 453 -14.25 -9.23 6.44
C ALA A 453 -13.63 -10.62 6.62
N THR A 454 -12.44 -10.85 6.06
CA THR A 454 -11.69 -12.10 6.24
C THR A 454 -11.46 -12.39 7.72
N THR A 455 -11.06 -11.40 8.50
CA THR A 455 -10.81 -11.54 9.93
C THR A 455 -12.09 -11.83 10.71
N ALA A 456 -13.18 -11.12 10.42
CA ALA A 456 -14.46 -11.31 11.08
C ALA A 456 -15.02 -12.72 10.84
N TRP A 457 -15.01 -13.19 9.60
CA TRP A 457 -15.50 -14.54 9.25
C TRP A 457 -14.61 -15.65 9.81
N ALA A 458 -13.30 -15.45 9.90
CA ALA A 458 -12.40 -16.40 10.58
C ALA A 458 -12.72 -16.51 12.07
N ARG A 459 -13.00 -15.40 12.77
CA ARG A 459 -13.39 -15.40 14.19
C ARG A 459 -14.77 -16.04 14.41
N ILE A 460 -15.71 -15.82 13.49
CA ILE A 460 -17.04 -16.48 13.49
C ILE A 460 -16.90 -18.00 13.25
N GLY A 461 -15.80 -18.46 12.69
CA GLY A 461 -15.57 -19.87 12.40
C GLY A 461 -16.23 -20.34 11.09
N GLN A 462 -16.25 -19.46 10.09
CA GLN A 462 -16.70 -19.75 8.73
C GLN A 462 -15.52 -19.65 7.74
N PRO A 463 -14.69 -20.69 7.65
CA PRO A 463 -13.45 -20.65 6.87
C PRO A 463 -13.68 -20.47 5.37
N HIS A 464 -14.77 -21.02 4.82
CA HIS A 464 -15.10 -20.86 3.40
C HIS A 464 -15.38 -19.39 3.04
N MET A 465 -16.05 -18.68 3.94
CA MET A 465 -16.29 -17.25 3.74
C MET A 465 -14.99 -16.45 3.88
N SER A 466 -14.16 -16.78 4.86
CA SER A 466 -12.85 -16.11 5.00
C SER A 466 -11.93 -16.37 3.80
N GLU A 467 -11.91 -17.59 3.24
CA GLU A 467 -11.13 -17.93 2.04
C GLU A 467 -11.68 -17.21 0.79
N LEU A 468 -13.00 -17.06 0.67
CA LEU A 468 -13.62 -16.29 -0.40
C LEU A 468 -13.18 -14.82 -0.35
N TYR A 469 -13.31 -14.18 0.82
CA TYR A 469 -12.93 -12.78 0.97
C TYR A 469 -11.43 -12.54 0.79
N ILE A 470 -10.57 -13.48 1.23
CA ILE A 470 -9.13 -13.34 1.02
C ILE A 470 -8.73 -13.55 -0.44
N SER A 471 -9.42 -14.44 -1.18
CA SER A 471 -9.18 -14.58 -2.62
C SER A 471 -9.58 -13.31 -3.38
N MET A 472 -10.75 -12.73 -3.07
CA MET A 472 -11.17 -11.45 -3.64
C MET A 472 -10.18 -10.32 -3.33
N ALA A 473 -9.68 -10.27 -2.08
CA ALA A 473 -8.68 -9.28 -1.67
C ALA A 473 -7.35 -9.47 -2.41
N SER A 474 -6.90 -10.72 -2.58
CA SER A 474 -5.68 -11.05 -3.33
C SER A 474 -5.80 -10.68 -4.82
N ASP A 475 -6.94 -10.97 -5.45
CA ASP A 475 -7.19 -10.63 -6.86
C ASP A 475 -7.17 -9.11 -7.05
N THR A 476 -7.88 -8.37 -6.18
CA THR A 476 -7.86 -6.90 -6.22
C THR A 476 -6.49 -6.31 -5.90
N ALA A 477 -5.71 -6.91 -4.98
CA ALA A 477 -4.34 -6.49 -4.67
C ALA A 477 -3.39 -6.74 -5.86
N ASN A 478 -3.59 -7.83 -6.61
CA ASN A 478 -2.84 -8.09 -7.85
C ASN A 478 -3.17 -7.06 -8.94
N GLU A 479 -4.42 -6.66 -9.06
CA GLU A 479 -4.84 -5.61 -10.01
C GLU A 479 -4.27 -4.23 -9.64
N THR A 480 -4.16 -3.89 -8.35
CA THR A 480 -3.57 -2.62 -7.91
C THR A 480 -2.06 -2.60 -8.05
N GLY A 481 -1.41 -3.76 -8.00
CA GLY A 481 0.05 -3.89 -8.09
C GLY A 481 0.82 -3.42 -6.84
N LYS A 482 0.14 -3.06 -5.75
CA LYS A 482 0.79 -2.64 -4.51
C LYS A 482 1.36 -3.84 -3.77
N LEU A 483 2.71 -3.92 -3.71
CA LEU A 483 3.43 -5.05 -3.13
C LEU A 483 3.07 -5.29 -1.65
N SER A 484 2.90 -4.23 -0.86
CA SER A 484 2.55 -4.35 0.56
C SER A 484 1.23 -5.08 0.78
N ASP A 485 0.21 -4.77 -0.02
CA ASP A 485 -1.11 -5.39 0.10
C ASP A 485 -1.08 -6.85 -0.37
N GLN A 486 -0.38 -7.14 -1.49
CA GLN A 486 -0.19 -8.52 -1.97
C GLN A 486 0.49 -9.40 -0.92
N VAL A 487 1.60 -8.93 -0.35
CA VAL A 487 2.37 -9.65 0.66
C VAL A 487 1.53 -9.85 1.93
N THR A 488 0.81 -8.84 2.38
CA THR A 488 -0.06 -8.92 3.57
C THR A 488 -1.17 -9.95 3.38
N MET A 489 -1.80 -9.99 2.21
CA MET A 489 -2.86 -10.97 1.90
C MET A 489 -2.31 -12.40 1.86
N GLU A 490 -1.16 -12.63 1.25
CA GLU A 490 -0.54 -13.96 1.20
C GLU A 490 -0.08 -14.45 2.59
N ILE A 491 0.49 -13.57 3.42
CA ILE A 491 0.82 -13.92 4.81
C ILE A 491 -0.45 -14.33 5.56
N ARG A 492 -1.52 -13.54 5.47
CA ARG A 492 -2.80 -13.83 6.11
C ARG A 492 -3.38 -15.16 5.64
N ARG A 493 -3.31 -15.46 4.35
CA ARG A 493 -3.72 -16.75 3.77
C ARG A 493 -2.92 -17.91 4.37
N CYS A 494 -1.61 -17.76 4.50
CA CYS A 494 -0.77 -18.77 5.12
C CYS A 494 -1.17 -19.05 6.59
N PHE A 495 -1.43 -18.00 7.38
CA PHE A 495 -1.87 -18.18 8.77
C PHE A 495 -3.25 -18.84 8.88
N LEU A 496 -4.20 -18.51 8.00
CA LEU A 496 -5.52 -19.15 7.98
C LEU A 496 -5.45 -20.63 7.60
N ARG A 497 -4.57 -20.96 6.65
CA ARG A 497 -4.39 -22.34 6.18
C ARG A 497 -3.52 -23.20 7.10
N PHE A 498 -2.79 -22.56 8.03
CA PHE A 498 -1.89 -23.29 8.93
C PHE A 498 -2.59 -24.38 9.71
N ALA A 499 -3.86 -24.21 10.09
CA ALA A 499 -4.64 -25.21 10.82
C ALA A 499 -5.07 -26.43 9.98
N HIS A 500 -4.98 -26.38 8.64
CA HIS A 500 -5.45 -27.43 7.73
C HIS A 500 -4.33 -28.06 6.91
N GLU A 501 -3.27 -27.31 6.60
CA GLU A 501 -2.23 -27.71 5.68
C GLU A 501 -0.89 -27.98 6.38
N ASP A 502 0.06 -28.49 5.60
CA ASP A 502 1.42 -28.70 6.07
C ASP A 502 2.13 -27.35 6.35
N GLY A 503 2.50 -27.15 7.61
CA GLY A 503 3.15 -25.91 8.02
C GLY A 503 4.51 -25.66 7.38
N GLU A 504 5.23 -26.70 6.96
CA GLU A 504 6.54 -26.54 6.26
C GLU A 504 6.38 -25.95 4.86
N GLU A 505 5.33 -26.34 4.14
CA GLU A 505 5.03 -25.81 2.82
C GLU A 505 4.62 -24.35 2.91
N LEU A 506 3.75 -24.00 3.85
CA LEU A 506 3.34 -22.63 4.11
C LEU A 506 4.51 -21.73 4.54
N TYR A 507 5.41 -22.24 5.37
CA TYR A 507 6.62 -21.52 5.74
C TYR A 507 7.52 -21.21 4.53
N LYS A 508 7.71 -22.20 3.62
CA LYS A 508 8.45 -21.97 2.38
C LYS A 508 7.80 -20.89 1.51
N ASN A 509 6.46 -20.83 1.45
CA ASN A 509 5.74 -19.81 0.73
C ASN A 509 6.02 -18.41 1.31
N ILE A 510 5.96 -18.24 2.63
CA ILE A 510 6.28 -16.96 3.26
C ILE A 510 7.76 -16.58 3.05
N CYS A 511 8.69 -17.53 3.16
CA CYS A 511 10.10 -17.27 2.86
C CYS A 511 10.33 -16.88 1.39
N SER A 512 9.52 -17.35 0.44
CA SER A 512 9.59 -16.90 -0.95
C SER A 512 9.12 -15.45 -1.09
N LEU A 513 8.09 -15.04 -0.36
CA LEU A 513 7.63 -13.65 -0.31
C LEU A 513 8.71 -12.71 0.25
N GLN A 514 9.45 -13.13 1.26
CA GLN A 514 10.55 -12.34 1.82
C GLN A 514 11.62 -11.99 0.78
N LYS A 515 11.84 -12.86 -0.22
CA LYS A 515 12.78 -12.60 -1.32
C LYS A 515 12.26 -11.56 -2.32
N LEU A 516 10.93 -11.42 -2.44
CA LEU A 516 10.30 -10.45 -3.33
C LEU A 516 10.28 -9.05 -2.72
N VAL A 517 10.30 -8.94 -1.39
CA VAL A 517 10.30 -7.66 -0.70
C VAL A 517 11.65 -6.97 -0.91
N ASN A 518 11.58 -5.72 -1.34
CA ASN A 518 12.77 -4.92 -1.57
C ASN A 518 13.42 -4.57 -0.22
N LYS A 519 14.72 -4.79 -0.10
CA LYS A 519 15.50 -4.48 1.13
C LYS A 519 15.47 -2.99 1.52
N LYS A 520 15.01 -2.12 0.62
CA LYS A 520 14.87 -0.70 0.90
C LYS A 520 13.62 -0.37 1.71
N ASP A 521 12.55 -1.15 1.57
CA ASP A 521 11.33 -1.01 2.38
C ASP A 521 11.48 -1.77 3.69
N GLN A 522 12.15 -1.15 4.64
CA GLN A 522 12.51 -1.76 5.91
C GLN A 522 11.28 -2.09 6.78
N ALA A 523 10.22 -1.28 6.70
CA ALA A 523 9.01 -1.51 7.47
C ALA A 523 8.29 -2.79 7.01
N LEU A 524 8.12 -2.96 5.69
CA LEU A 524 7.52 -4.16 5.12
C LEU A 524 8.41 -5.39 5.35
N GLU A 525 9.73 -5.25 5.19
CA GLU A 525 10.68 -6.33 5.45
C GLU A 525 10.62 -6.81 6.90
N ASN A 526 10.59 -5.90 7.87
CA ASN A 526 10.49 -6.22 9.29
C ASN A 526 9.16 -6.89 9.63
N MET A 527 8.05 -6.42 9.07
CA MET A 527 6.73 -7.05 9.24
C MET A 527 6.73 -8.49 8.71
N VAL A 528 7.25 -8.72 7.51
CA VAL A 528 7.34 -10.06 6.91
C VAL A 528 8.25 -10.97 7.74
N LYS A 529 9.42 -10.49 8.15
CA LYS A 529 10.36 -11.24 9.03
C LYS A 529 9.70 -11.65 10.32
N MET A 530 9.02 -10.72 10.99
CA MET A 530 8.32 -10.98 12.25
C MET A 530 7.24 -12.06 12.07
N ARG A 531 6.41 -11.95 11.03
CA ARG A 531 5.37 -12.95 10.74
C ARG A 531 5.95 -14.30 10.34
N CYS A 532 7.05 -14.33 9.58
CA CYS A 532 7.81 -15.56 9.31
C CYS A 532 8.26 -16.26 10.59
N VAL A 533 8.85 -15.51 11.53
CA VAL A 533 9.35 -16.06 12.78
C VAL A 533 8.19 -16.57 13.66
N MET A 534 7.06 -15.84 13.72
CA MET A 534 5.87 -16.32 14.44
C MET A 534 5.36 -17.66 13.90
N LEU A 535 5.26 -17.81 12.57
CA LEU A 535 4.85 -19.08 11.96
C LEU A 535 5.86 -20.19 12.22
N LEU A 536 7.15 -19.86 12.20
CA LEU A 536 8.24 -20.81 12.49
C LEU A 536 8.17 -21.32 13.93
N ILE A 537 7.85 -20.46 14.90
CA ILE A 537 7.65 -20.83 16.30
C ILE A 537 6.50 -21.85 16.41
N GLU A 538 5.35 -21.58 15.78
CA GLU A 538 4.22 -22.50 15.77
C GLU A 538 4.57 -23.85 15.10
N LEU A 539 5.35 -23.82 14.01
CA LEU A 539 5.85 -25.01 13.33
C LEU A 539 6.78 -25.84 14.23
N HIS A 540 7.71 -25.17 14.94
CA HIS A 540 8.61 -25.84 15.88
C HIS A 540 7.84 -26.45 17.07
N LEU A 541 6.78 -25.80 17.54
CA LEU A 541 5.90 -26.35 18.57
C LEU A 541 5.18 -27.64 18.09
N ARG A 542 4.70 -27.68 16.83
CA ARG A 542 4.09 -28.89 16.24
C ARG A 542 5.08 -30.04 16.08
N ASN A 543 6.29 -29.70 15.66
CA ASN A 543 7.38 -30.67 15.44
C ASN A 543 8.09 -31.09 16.72
N GLY A 544 7.78 -30.48 17.88
CA GLY A 544 8.39 -30.80 19.17
C GLY A 544 9.78 -30.19 19.39
N ARG A 545 10.23 -29.25 18.56
CA ARG A 545 11.53 -28.55 18.64
C ARG A 545 11.47 -27.38 19.63
N LEU A 546 11.27 -27.67 20.89
CA LEU A 546 10.90 -26.68 21.91
C LEU A 546 12.00 -25.66 22.24
N PHE A 547 13.26 -26.07 22.23
CA PHE A 547 14.39 -25.15 22.54
C PHE A 547 14.56 -24.08 21.47
N GLN A 548 14.43 -24.46 20.20
CA GLN A 548 14.48 -23.51 19.07
C GLN A 548 13.32 -22.52 19.12
N ALA A 549 12.10 -23.01 19.41
CA ALA A 549 10.96 -22.15 19.60
C ALA A 549 11.18 -21.12 20.72
N ARG A 550 11.84 -21.53 21.83
CA ARG A 550 12.15 -20.65 22.96
C ARG A 550 13.16 -19.56 22.58
N GLU A 551 14.20 -19.92 21.84
CA GLU A 551 15.23 -18.99 21.37
C GLU A 551 14.62 -17.92 20.46
N LEU A 552 13.85 -18.33 19.45
CA LEU A 552 13.16 -17.42 18.54
C LEU A 552 12.17 -16.49 19.26
N VAL A 553 11.45 -16.97 20.27
CA VAL A 553 10.59 -16.12 21.09
C VAL A 553 11.43 -15.10 21.89
N GLY A 554 12.59 -15.53 22.41
CA GLY A 554 13.54 -14.61 23.09
C GLY A 554 13.97 -13.48 22.18
N ASP A 555 14.36 -13.78 20.95
CA ASP A 555 14.79 -12.79 19.95
C ASP A 555 13.67 -11.79 19.63
N LEU A 556 12.43 -12.25 19.48
CA LEU A 556 11.29 -11.37 19.22
C LEU A 556 10.94 -10.47 20.43
N LEU A 557 11.11 -10.95 21.64
CA LEU A 557 10.84 -10.17 22.87
C LEU A 557 11.91 -9.11 23.15
N CYS A 558 13.10 -9.22 22.57
CA CYS A 558 14.16 -8.22 22.73
C CYS A 558 13.89 -6.92 21.96
N SER A 559 12.92 -6.90 21.04
CA SER A 559 12.52 -5.69 20.29
C SER A 559 11.34 -5.00 21.01
N ASP A 560 11.60 -3.83 21.62
CA ASP A 560 10.65 -3.14 22.51
C ASP A 560 9.49 -2.39 21.81
N ASN A 561 9.49 -2.25 20.48
CA ASN A 561 8.57 -1.38 19.74
C ASN A 561 7.38 -2.10 19.09
N HIS A 562 6.82 -3.12 19.72
CA HIS A 562 5.67 -3.82 19.14
C HIS A 562 4.33 -3.08 19.37
N GLU A 563 3.47 -3.14 18.36
CA GLU A 563 2.05 -2.77 18.48
C GLU A 563 1.35 -3.72 19.47
N ASN A 564 0.28 -3.24 20.11
CA ASN A 564 -0.42 -4.01 21.14
C ASN A 564 -0.90 -5.38 20.68
N ASP A 565 -1.43 -5.50 19.47
CA ASP A 565 -1.92 -6.78 18.94
C ASP A 565 -0.80 -7.79 18.78
N VAL A 566 0.37 -7.34 18.34
CA VAL A 566 1.58 -8.16 18.22
C VAL A 566 2.08 -8.57 19.61
N ARG A 567 2.03 -7.66 20.58
CA ARG A 567 2.42 -7.93 21.97
C ARG A 567 1.56 -9.03 22.61
N VAL A 568 0.24 -8.99 22.39
CA VAL A 568 -0.68 -10.06 22.85
C VAL A 568 -0.30 -11.42 22.25
N GLU A 569 -0.02 -11.45 20.96
CA GLU A 569 0.37 -12.68 20.24
C GLU A 569 1.73 -13.21 20.74
N LEU A 570 2.71 -12.35 20.99
CA LEU A 570 4.02 -12.72 21.54
C LEU A 570 3.90 -13.30 22.94
N VAL A 571 3.08 -12.69 23.81
CA VAL A 571 2.82 -13.22 25.16
C VAL A 571 2.14 -14.60 25.05
N TYR A 572 1.18 -14.77 24.15
CA TYR A 572 0.54 -16.07 23.91
C TYR A 572 1.55 -17.13 23.44
N LEU A 573 2.39 -16.82 22.46
CA LEU A 573 3.43 -17.74 21.96
C LEU A 573 4.46 -18.07 23.02
N SER A 574 4.91 -17.06 23.79
CA SER A 574 5.88 -17.29 24.88
C SER A 574 5.33 -18.19 25.98
N ALA A 575 4.07 -17.99 26.38
CA ALA A 575 3.40 -18.83 27.36
C ALA A 575 3.18 -20.26 26.84
N LYS A 576 2.82 -20.40 25.54
CA LYS A 576 2.62 -21.71 24.89
C LYS A 576 3.92 -22.52 24.79
N VAL A 577 5.06 -21.84 24.52
CA VAL A 577 6.39 -22.47 24.52
C VAL A 577 6.79 -22.91 25.92
N GLU A 578 6.63 -22.07 26.95
CA GLU A 578 6.95 -22.44 28.32
C GLU A 578 6.06 -23.61 28.84
N MET A 579 4.77 -23.60 28.49
CA MET A 579 3.87 -24.71 28.77
C MET A 579 4.36 -26.00 28.08
N ALA A 580 4.77 -25.91 26.83
CA ALA A 580 5.28 -27.08 26.10
C ALA A 580 6.60 -27.62 26.68
N LEU A 581 7.41 -26.78 27.29
CA LEU A 581 8.63 -27.15 28.02
C LEU A 581 8.35 -27.76 29.43
N GLY A 582 7.10 -27.67 29.87
CA GLY A 582 6.72 -28.11 31.23
C GLY A 582 6.89 -27.04 32.32
N ASN A 583 7.28 -25.83 31.97
CA ASN A 583 7.49 -24.71 32.89
C ASN A 583 6.17 -23.97 33.20
N TYR A 584 5.19 -24.69 33.77
CA TYR A 584 3.83 -24.15 33.99
C TYR A 584 3.80 -22.88 34.86
N ALA A 585 4.65 -22.80 35.88
CA ALA A 585 4.72 -21.64 36.77
C ALA A 585 5.19 -20.37 36.01
N SER A 586 6.19 -20.50 35.15
CA SER A 586 6.68 -19.41 34.30
C SER A 586 5.62 -18.96 33.30
N ALA A 587 4.93 -19.91 32.64
CA ALA A 587 3.85 -19.60 31.71
C ALA A 587 2.70 -18.84 32.40
N LEU A 588 2.24 -19.29 33.57
CA LEU A 588 1.20 -18.60 34.35
C LEU A 588 1.67 -17.21 34.82
N ALA A 589 2.92 -17.06 35.25
CA ALA A 589 3.46 -15.78 35.66
C ALA A 589 3.47 -14.77 34.50
N LYS A 590 3.85 -15.19 33.31
CA LYS A 590 3.83 -14.34 32.10
C LYS A 590 2.40 -13.89 31.74
N ILE A 591 1.44 -14.83 31.76
CA ILE A 591 0.02 -14.50 31.48
C ILE A 591 -0.54 -13.57 32.56
N SER A 592 -0.29 -13.86 33.84
CA SER A 592 -0.83 -13.07 34.97
C SER A 592 -0.22 -11.68 35.01
N SER A 593 1.08 -11.53 34.80
CA SER A 593 1.75 -10.21 34.75
C SER A 593 1.22 -9.36 33.60
N PHE A 594 0.97 -9.98 32.45
CA PHE A 594 0.36 -9.28 31.32
C PHE A 594 -1.09 -8.87 31.62
N LEU A 595 -1.91 -9.75 32.17
CA LEU A 595 -3.29 -9.42 32.52
C LEU A 595 -3.36 -8.34 33.63
N SER A 596 -2.50 -8.40 34.65
CA SER A 596 -2.46 -7.35 35.68
C SER A 596 -2.00 -6.00 35.14
N SER A 597 -1.07 -5.96 34.20
CA SER A 597 -0.70 -4.71 33.55
C SER A 597 -1.85 -4.07 32.76
N LEU A 598 -2.80 -4.86 32.28
CA LEU A 598 -4.01 -4.38 31.62
C LEU A 598 -5.05 -3.81 32.58
N ASP A 599 -5.24 -4.45 33.75
CA ASP A 599 -6.17 -3.95 34.78
C ASP A 599 -5.74 -2.58 35.32
N GLU A 600 -4.42 -2.29 35.37
CA GLU A 600 -3.88 -0.97 35.70
C GLU A 600 -4.11 0.08 34.63
N LEU A 601 -4.28 -0.35 33.38
CA LEU A 601 -4.56 0.52 32.21
C LEU A 601 -6.05 0.86 32.12
N ALA A 602 -6.85 0.93 33.12
CA ALA A 602 -8.24 1.42 33.28
C ALA A 602 -9.15 1.52 32.02
N PHE A 603 -8.68 1.09 30.87
CA PHE A 603 -9.37 1.06 29.57
C PHE A 603 -9.51 -0.38 29.10
N GLU A 604 -10.59 -1.05 29.55
CA GLU A 604 -10.95 -2.44 29.15
C GLU A 604 -11.17 -2.60 27.63
N THR A 605 -11.13 -1.52 26.86
CA THR A 605 -11.66 -1.50 25.49
C THR A 605 -10.62 -1.56 24.37
N ASP A 606 -9.32 -1.51 24.67
CA ASP A 606 -8.31 -1.29 23.63
C ASP A 606 -7.52 -2.55 23.22
N LEU A 607 -7.82 -3.69 23.83
CA LEU A 607 -7.19 -4.95 23.44
C LEU A 607 -8.14 -5.84 22.66
N SER A 608 -7.58 -6.54 21.68
CA SER A 608 -8.31 -7.55 20.94
C SER A 608 -8.91 -8.59 21.88
N LEU A 609 -10.23 -8.55 22.06
CA LEU A 609 -10.98 -9.52 22.87
C LEU A 609 -10.69 -10.95 22.45
N TYR A 610 -10.47 -11.17 21.17
CA TYR A 610 -10.09 -12.49 20.62
C TYR A 610 -8.74 -12.96 21.18
N GLY A 611 -7.74 -12.12 21.25
CA GLY A 611 -6.44 -12.43 21.86
C GLY A 611 -6.57 -12.75 23.34
N LEU A 612 -7.38 -11.97 24.07
CA LEU A 612 -7.66 -12.22 25.49
C LEU A 612 -8.33 -13.58 25.71
N PHE A 613 -9.28 -13.97 24.87
CA PHE A 613 -9.88 -15.31 24.96
C PHE A 613 -8.85 -16.41 24.75
N ARG A 614 -7.95 -16.27 23.76
CA ARG A 614 -6.88 -17.24 23.52
C ARG A 614 -5.95 -17.38 24.74
N LEU A 615 -5.54 -16.26 25.35
CA LEU A 615 -4.72 -16.27 26.56
C LEU A 615 -5.43 -16.95 27.74
N LYS A 616 -6.72 -16.66 27.95
CA LYS A 616 -7.50 -17.29 29.01
C LYS A 616 -7.76 -18.78 28.76
N LEU A 617 -7.97 -19.21 27.52
CA LEU A 617 -8.04 -20.63 27.18
C LEU A 617 -6.71 -21.32 27.43
N LEU A 618 -5.57 -20.68 27.09
CA LEU A 618 -4.24 -21.22 27.41
C LEU A 618 -4.03 -21.32 28.93
N GLN A 619 -4.51 -20.35 29.70
CA GLN A 619 -4.48 -20.42 31.16
C GLN A 619 -5.32 -21.60 31.69
N CYS A 620 -6.50 -21.86 31.09
CA CYS A 620 -7.31 -23.04 31.43
C CYS A 620 -6.61 -24.35 31.09
N THR A 621 -5.91 -24.45 29.92
CA THR A 621 -5.14 -25.65 29.57
C THR A 621 -4.02 -25.91 30.59
N ILE A 622 -3.30 -24.88 31.01
CA ILE A 622 -2.25 -24.99 32.04
C ILE A 622 -2.86 -25.50 33.38
N TYR A 623 -3.98 -24.95 33.82
CA TYR A 623 -4.64 -25.46 35.06
C TYR A 623 -5.08 -26.89 34.91
N ASN A 624 -5.57 -27.31 33.74
CA ASN A 624 -5.98 -28.69 33.51
C ASN A 624 -4.78 -29.65 33.50
N GLU A 625 -3.65 -29.27 32.88
CA GLU A 625 -2.44 -30.08 32.85
C GLU A 625 -1.71 -30.12 34.22
N THR A 626 -1.85 -29.08 35.06
CA THR A 626 -1.26 -29.03 36.42
C THR A 626 -2.11 -29.71 37.49
N GLY A 627 -3.19 -30.38 37.11
CA GLY A 627 -4.04 -31.12 38.02
C GLY A 627 -5.01 -30.25 38.84
N ASN A 628 -5.35 -29.08 38.39
CA ASN A 628 -6.34 -28.17 38.96
C ASN A 628 -7.59 -28.00 38.05
N PRO A 629 -8.27 -29.07 37.65
CA PRO A 629 -9.37 -29.02 36.68
C PRO A 629 -10.57 -28.19 37.15
N LEU A 630 -10.80 -28.05 38.45
CA LEU A 630 -11.90 -27.26 39.02
C LEU A 630 -11.72 -25.76 38.75
N ARG A 631 -10.47 -25.25 38.88
CA ARG A 631 -10.16 -23.85 38.50
C ARG A 631 -10.30 -23.63 37.01
N ALA A 632 -9.82 -24.61 36.21
CA ALA A 632 -9.96 -24.55 34.75
C ALA A 632 -11.46 -24.52 34.36
N PHE A 633 -12.30 -25.34 34.99
CA PHE A 633 -13.74 -25.42 34.71
C PHE A 633 -14.47 -24.07 34.94
N SER A 634 -14.27 -23.46 36.12
CA SER A 634 -14.96 -22.22 36.45
C SER A 634 -14.58 -21.05 35.49
N LEU A 635 -13.29 -20.91 35.19
CA LEU A 635 -12.79 -19.91 34.27
C LEU A 635 -13.29 -20.18 32.86
N LEU A 636 -13.22 -21.43 32.41
CA LEU A 636 -13.60 -21.83 31.05
C LEU A 636 -15.09 -21.61 30.77
N MET A 637 -15.97 -21.92 31.73
CA MET A 637 -17.41 -21.69 31.59
C MET A 637 -17.73 -20.21 31.38
N SER A 638 -17.10 -19.32 32.15
CA SER A 638 -17.28 -17.89 32.01
C SER A 638 -16.84 -17.38 30.61
N GLN A 639 -15.73 -17.90 30.09
CA GLN A 639 -15.23 -17.52 28.76
C GLN A 639 -16.09 -18.06 27.62
N LEU A 640 -16.60 -19.31 27.75
CA LEU A 640 -17.50 -19.91 26.76
C LEU A 640 -18.81 -19.15 26.60
N VAL A 641 -19.41 -18.69 27.70
CA VAL A 641 -20.63 -17.87 27.64
C VAL A 641 -20.34 -16.56 26.91
N ARG A 642 -19.28 -15.84 27.30
CA ARG A 642 -18.89 -14.59 26.63
C ARG A 642 -18.57 -14.77 25.15
N ALA A 643 -17.80 -15.81 24.80
CA ALA A 643 -17.44 -16.10 23.39
C ALA A 643 -18.68 -16.42 22.54
N ARG A 644 -19.68 -17.12 23.11
CA ARG A 644 -20.95 -17.37 22.45
C ARG A 644 -21.76 -16.10 22.22
N ASP A 645 -21.83 -15.24 23.22
CA ASP A 645 -22.62 -13.98 23.15
C ASP A 645 -22.04 -13.00 22.10
N VAL A 646 -20.72 -12.96 21.96
CA VAL A 646 -20.04 -12.19 20.91
C VAL A 646 -20.14 -12.87 19.52
N GLY A 647 -20.34 -14.20 19.50
CA GLY A 647 -20.42 -14.98 18.25
C GLY A 647 -19.07 -15.51 17.74
N PHE A 648 -18.03 -15.55 18.56
CA PHE A 648 -16.73 -16.14 18.21
C PHE A 648 -16.77 -17.65 18.29
N SER A 649 -17.36 -18.27 17.26
CA SER A 649 -17.57 -19.71 17.20
C SER A 649 -16.27 -20.51 17.13
N SER A 650 -15.21 -19.98 16.53
CA SER A 650 -13.89 -20.62 16.49
C SER A 650 -13.35 -20.88 17.89
N ILE A 651 -13.30 -19.85 18.74
CA ILE A 651 -12.87 -19.95 20.14
C ILE A 651 -13.84 -20.78 20.98
N ALA A 652 -15.14 -20.67 20.73
CA ALA A 652 -16.12 -21.46 21.43
C ALA A 652 -15.92 -22.97 21.18
N CYS A 653 -15.57 -23.37 19.96
CA CYS A 653 -15.27 -24.76 19.62
C CYS A 653 -13.98 -25.26 20.28
N GLU A 654 -12.92 -24.44 20.30
CA GLU A 654 -11.68 -24.74 21.05
C GLU A 654 -11.98 -24.93 22.55
N GLY A 655 -12.75 -24.03 23.12
CA GLY A 655 -13.17 -24.09 24.51
C GLY A 655 -14.05 -25.32 24.83
N ILE A 656 -14.91 -25.76 23.90
CA ILE A 656 -15.72 -26.97 24.07
C ILE A 656 -14.83 -28.23 24.11
N VAL A 657 -13.82 -28.32 23.23
CA VAL A 657 -12.86 -29.43 23.24
C VAL A 657 -12.09 -29.44 24.56
N LEU A 658 -11.64 -28.29 25.03
CA LEU A 658 -10.98 -28.16 26.34
C LEU A 658 -11.91 -28.48 27.50
N LEU A 659 -13.19 -28.11 27.46
CA LEU A 659 -14.18 -28.46 28.45
C LEU A 659 -14.36 -29.98 28.57
N ALA A 660 -14.38 -30.66 27.45
CA ALA A 660 -14.46 -32.11 27.42
C ALA A 660 -13.23 -32.77 28.07
N SER A 661 -12.04 -32.23 27.80
CA SER A 661 -10.79 -32.68 28.45
C SER A 661 -10.82 -32.43 29.96
N VAL A 662 -11.28 -31.25 30.42
CA VAL A 662 -11.44 -30.95 31.84
C VAL A 662 -12.43 -31.90 32.51
N GLN A 663 -13.58 -32.22 31.88
CA GLN A 663 -14.56 -33.19 32.40
C GLN A 663 -13.98 -34.58 32.45
N ALA A 664 -13.21 -35.02 31.46
CA ALA A 664 -12.53 -36.32 31.48
C ALA A 664 -11.55 -36.42 32.67
N ASN A 665 -10.79 -35.35 32.97
CA ASN A 665 -9.86 -35.27 34.11
C ASN A 665 -10.58 -35.27 35.46
N LEU A 666 -11.82 -34.77 35.53
CA LEU A 666 -12.69 -34.86 36.71
C LEU A 666 -13.34 -36.21 36.86
N GLY A 667 -13.16 -37.16 35.92
CA GLY A 667 -13.76 -38.48 35.91
C GLY A 667 -15.16 -38.55 35.26
N GLY A 668 -15.68 -37.44 34.74
CA GLY A 668 -16.97 -37.34 34.05
C GLY A 668 -16.90 -37.80 32.60
N PHE A 669 -16.45 -39.02 32.30
CA PHE A 669 -16.22 -39.49 30.93
C PHE A 669 -17.50 -39.55 30.07
N GLN A 670 -18.64 -39.86 30.65
CA GLN A 670 -19.93 -39.83 29.97
C GLN A 670 -20.33 -38.45 29.52
N ASP A 671 -20.14 -37.45 30.37
CA ASP A 671 -20.51 -36.08 30.09
C ASP A 671 -19.55 -35.47 29.04
N SER A 672 -18.26 -35.78 29.15
CA SER A 672 -17.27 -35.46 28.10
C SER A 672 -17.68 -36.02 26.75
N TYR A 673 -18.05 -37.31 26.68
CA TYR A 673 -18.52 -37.94 25.45
C TYR A 673 -19.80 -37.30 24.90
N LYS A 674 -20.79 -36.99 25.73
CA LYS A 674 -22.05 -36.33 25.31
C LYS A 674 -21.79 -34.93 24.80
N ILE A 675 -20.96 -34.12 25.47
CA ILE A 675 -20.61 -32.76 25.09
C ILE A 675 -19.97 -32.75 23.70
N LEU A 676 -18.98 -33.63 23.47
CA LEU A 676 -18.30 -33.69 22.19
C LEU A 676 -19.21 -34.20 21.07
N THR A 677 -19.97 -35.30 21.29
CA THR A 677 -20.85 -35.85 20.24
C THR A 677 -21.93 -34.87 19.82
N ALA A 678 -22.47 -34.07 20.75
CA ALA A 678 -23.44 -33.03 20.46
C ALA A 678 -22.84 -31.88 19.63
N ASN A 679 -21.55 -31.58 19.82
CA ASN A 679 -20.88 -30.44 19.18
C ASN A 679 -19.99 -30.79 17.99
N ILE A 680 -19.78 -32.07 17.67
CA ILE A 680 -18.98 -32.52 16.50
C ILE A 680 -19.40 -31.85 15.21
N PRO A 681 -20.70 -31.73 14.84
CA PRO A 681 -21.07 -31.05 13.58
C PRO A 681 -20.58 -29.61 13.52
N ARG A 682 -20.61 -28.90 14.65
CA ARG A 682 -20.15 -27.53 14.76
C ARG A 682 -18.62 -27.42 14.69
N ILE A 683 -17.90 -28.38 15.29
CA ILE A 683 -16.44 -28.47 15.23
C ILE A 683 -15.99 -28.76 13.80
N LEU A 684 -16.66 -29.67 13.10
CA LEU A 684 -16.39 -30.00 11.71
C LEU A 684 -16.68 -28.82 10.77
N ALA A 685 -17.71 -28.02 11.05
CA ALA A 685 -18.05 -26.83 10.28
C ALA A 685 -16.95 -25.74 10.32
N ASN A 686 -16.13 -25.71 11.39
CA ASN A 686 -14.96 -24.82 11.48
C ASN A 686 -13.82 -25.23 10.54
N TYR A 687 -13.89 -26.41 9.93
CA TYR A 687 -12.88 -26.92 8.98
C TYR A 687 -11.43 -26.85 9.49
N ASN A 688 -11.22 -26.87 10.79
CA ASN A 688 -9.91 -26.86 11.42
C ASN A 688 -9.48 -28.30 11.71
N VAL A 689 -8.50 -28.82 10.95
CA VAL A 689 -8.04 -30.22 11.06
C VAL A 689 -7.37 -30.49 12.41
N GLU A 690 -6.64 -29.53 12.97
CA GLU A 690 -6.00 -29.66 14.27
C GLU A 690 -7.03 -29.76 15.39
N LEU A 691 -8.05 -28.91 15.36
CA LEU A 691 -9.14 -28.90 16.34
C LEU A 691 -10.01 -30.17 16.23
N THR A 692 -10.36 -30.59 15.02
CA THR A 692 -11.15 -31.83 14.80
C THR A 692 -10.40 -33.05 15.22
N SER A 693 -9.09 -33.12 14.97
CA SER A 693 -8.25 -34.26 15.44
C SER A 693 -8.13 -34.27 16.94
N SER A 694 -8.02 -33.12 17.59
CA SER A 694 -8.03 -33.00 19.06
C SER A 694 -9.39 -33.45 19.66
N ALA A 695 -10.52 -33.07 19.01
CA ALA A 695 -11.85 -33.52 19.45
C ALA A 695 -12.02 -35.04 19.34
N TYR A 696 -11.53 -35.65 18.27
CA TYR A 696 -11.53 -37.11 18.12
C TYR A 696 -10.62 -37.79 19.13
N TYR A 697 -9.47 -37.20 19.47
CA TYR A 697 -8.58 -37.68 20.52
C TYR A 697 -9.29 -37.68 21.88
N GLU A 698 -9.96 -36.57 22.24
CA GLU A 698 -10.71 -36.50 23.50
C GLU A 698 -11.90 -37.48 23.55
N LEU A 699 -12.56 -37.73 22.41
CA LEU A 699 -13.59 -38.79 22.33
C LEU A 699 -13.00 -40.17 22.58
N ALA A 700 -11.81 -40.46 22.04
CA ALA A 700 -11.11 -41.71 22.29
C ALA A 700 -10.73 -41.82 23.79
N THR A 701 -10.23 -40.74 24.40
CA THR A 701 -9.91 -40.68 25.84
C THR A 701 -11.14 -40.92 26.70
N ALA A 702 -12.30 -40.33 26.34
CA ALA A 702 -13.55 -40.58 27.02
C ALA A 702 -13.99 -42.07 26.91
N CYS A 703 -13.88 -42.68 25.73
CA CYS A 703 -14.17 -44.09 25.52
C CYS A 703 -13.23 -45.00 26.34
N TYR A 704 -11.94 -44.66 26.45
CA TYR A 704 -10.97 -45.37 27.29
C TYR A 704 -11.35 -45.26 28.75
N GLY A 705 -11.68 -44.08 29.25
CA GLY A 705 -12.11 -43.85 30.62
C GLY A 705 -13.38 -44.64 31.00
N MET A 706 -14.38 -44.65 30.13
CA MET A 706 -15.60 -45.42 30.31
C MET A 706 -15.32 -46.93 30.33
N ALA A 707 -14.46 -47.42 29.46
CA ALA A 707 -14.06 -48.85 29.47
C ALA A 707 -13.36 -49.22 30.77
N ARG A 708 -12.53 -48.36 31.32
CA ARG A 708 -11.83 -48.55 32.58
C ARG A 708 -12.76 -48.53 33.80
N THR A 709 -13.77 -47.67 33.79
CA THR A 709 -14.77 -47.57 34.87
C THR A 709 -15.87 -48.63 34.76
N LYS A 710 -15.85 -49.50 33.73
CA LYS A 710 -16.90 -50.48 33.39
C LYS A 710 -18.28 -49.84 33.23
N ASP A 711 -18.33 -48.66 32.68
CA ASP A 711 -19.55 -47.92 32.49
C ASP A 711 -20.24 -48.33 31.19
N THR A 712 -21.35 -49.08 31.30
CA THR A 712 -22.07 -49.68 30.17
C THR A 712 -23.22 -48.82 29.62
N THR A 713 -23.36 -47.58 30.10
CA THR A 713 -24.49 -46.69 29.75
C THR A 713 -24.56 -46.33 28.25
N ILE A 714 -23.44 -46.35 27.53
CA ILE A 714 -23.36 -45.94 26.09
C ILE A 714 -23.27 -47.18 25.18
N GLY A 715 -23.19 -48.38 25.69
CA GLY A 715 -23.16 -49.61 24.91
C GLY A 715 -22.30 -50.71 25.50
N PRO A 716 -22.36 -51.91 24.94
CA PRO A 716 -21.55 -53.03 25.44
C PRO A 716 -20.05 -52.76 25.22
N GLU A 717 -19.22 -53.34 25.97
CA GLU A 717 -17.78 -53.14 26.06
C GLU A 717 -17.05 -53.29 24.69
N LYS A 718 -17.54 -54.22 23.84
CA LYS A 718 -17.04 -54.40 22.47
C LYS A 718 -17.31 -53.23 21.56
N ASP A 719 -18.45 -52.58 21.71
CA ASP A 719 -18.81 -51.40 20.91
C ASP A 719 -18.02 -50.18 21.36
N LEU A 720 -17.72 -50.03 22.64
CA LEU A 720 -16.82 -48.99 23.15
C LEU A 720 -15.41 -49.09 22.55
N PHE A 721 -14.87 -50.33 22.45
CA PHE A 721 -13.57 -50.57 21.86
C PHE A 721 -13.55 -50.24 20.37
N ASN A 722 -14.57 -50.61 19.63
CA ASN A 722 -14.70 -50.31 18.22
C ASN A 722 -14.84 -48.79 17.99
N LYS A 723 -15.60 -48.07 18.80
CA LYS A 723 -15.74 -46.62 18.77
C LYS A 723 -14.40 -45.95 19.09
N PHE A 724 -13.68 -46.42 20.11
CA PHE A 724 -12.36 -45.96 20.47
C PHE A 724 -11.40 -46.01 19.27
N LEU A 725 -11.29 -47.17 18.63
CA LEU A 725 -10.42 -47.36 17.47
C LEU A 725 -10.80 -46.44 16.29
N ARG A 726 -12.11 -46.26 16.04
CA ARG A 726 -12.58 -45.37 14.98
C ARG A 726 -12.17 -43.89 15.24
N TYR A 727 -12.39 -43.42 16.46
CA TYR A 727 -12.05 -42.06 16.83
C TYR A 727 -10.53 -41.85 16.85
N LEU A 728 -9.79 -42.80 17.42
CA LEU A 728 -8.33 -42.69 17.46
C LEU A 728 -7.70 -42.71 16.07
N ASN A 729 -8.18 -43.59 15.17
CA ASN A 729 -7.71 -43.63 13.78
C ASN A 729 -8.04 -42.32 13.03
N ALA A 730 -9.20 -41.70 13.29
CA ALA A 730 -9.57 -40.41 12.74
C ALA A 730 -8.61 -39.29 13.24
N ALA A 731 -8.28 -39.29 14.54
CA ALA A 731 -7.32 -38.36 15.12
C ALA A 731 -5.92 -38.53 14.53
N ILE A 732 -5.42 -39.76 14.46
CA ILE A 732 -4.10 -40.08 13.87
C ILE A 732 -4.04 -39.65 12.41
N LYS A 733 -5.10 -39.89 11.63
CA LYS A 733 -5.14 -39.47 10.22
C LYS A 733 -5.04 -37.95 10.10
N GLY A 734 -5.75 -37.18 10.90
CA GLY A 734 -5.71 -35.75 10.88
C GLY A 734 -4.36 -35.17 11.33
N PHE A 735 -3.81 -35.69 12.45
CA PHE A 735 -2.49 -35.21 12.91
C PHE A 735 -1.35 -35.61 11.97
N LYS A 736 -1.46 -36.72 11.22
CA LYS A 736 -0.51 -37.07 10.15
C LYS A 736 -0.59 -36.11 8.99
N ALA A 737 -1.80 -35.66 8.62
CA ALA A 737 -1.97 -34.71 7.50
C ALA A 737 -1.28 -33.35 7.77
N ILE A 738 -1.33 -32.88 9.01
CA ILE A 738 -0.69 -31.61 9.42
C ILE A 738 0.73 -31.79 9.98
N LYS A 739 1.27 -33.02 9.99
CA LYS A 739 2.60 -33.37 10.54
C LYS A 739 2.79 -32.97 12.01
N HIS A 740 1.76 -33.10 12.86
CA HIS A 740 1.85 -32.72 14.26
C HIS A 740 2.44 -33.85 15.13
N SER A 741 3.77 -33.92 15.23
CA SER A 741 4.51 -35.03 15.86
C SER A 741 4.15 -35.23 17.35
N LYS A 742 4.01 -34.11 18.12
CA LYS A 742 3.69 -34.18 19.57
C LYS A 742 2.34 -34.83 19.83
N ASN A 743 1.28 -34.45 19.10
CA ASN A 743 -0.04 -35.00 19.30
C ASN A 743 -0.18 -36.43 18.75
N LEU A 744 0.58 -36.78 17.69
CA LEU A 744 0.71 -38.17 17.22
C LEU A 744 1.28 -39.09 18.30
N LEU A 745 2.29 -38.62 19.03
CA LEU A 745 2.87 -39.38 20.13
C LEU A 745 1.81 -39.63 21.21
N LYS A 746 1.06 -38.62 21.64
CA LYS A 746 -0.06 -38.78 22.59
C LYS A 746 -1.11 -39.79 22.11
N CYS A 747 -1.42 -39.80 20.80
CA CYS A 747 -2.37 -40.77 20.24
C CYS A 747 -1.85 -42.22 20.34
N PHE A 748 -0.59 -42.45 20.04
CA PHE A 748 -0.01 -43.81 20.15
C PHE A 748 0.18 -44.27 21.62
N GLU A 749 0.50 -43.35 22.55
CA GLU A 749 0.52 -43.64 23.99
C GLU A 749 -0.87 -44.03 24.49
N LEU A 750 -1.93 -43.37 24.01
CA LEU A 750 -3.31 -43.75 24.31
C LEU A 750 -3.69 -45.13 23.71
N GLU A 751 -3.22 -45.42 22.46
CA GLU A 751 -3.39 -46.73 21.83
C GLU A 751 -2.73 -47.83 22.64
N GLU A 752 -1.49 -47.62 23.09
CA GLU A 752 -0.73 -48.57 23.93
C GLU A 752 -1.44 -48.83 25.26
N SER A 753 -1.93 -47.74 25.92
CA SER A 753 -2.64 -47.88 27.19
C SER A 753 -3.97 -48.63 27.09
N MET A 754 -4.72 -48.46 26.01
CA MET A 754 -5.94 -49.21 25.76
C MET A 754 -5.67 -50.66 25.33
N ALA A 755 -4.64 -50.86 24.51
CA ALA A 755 -4.23 -52.23 24.07
C ALA A 755 -3.72 -53.07 25.22
N THR A 756 -2.93 -52.49 26.15
CA THR A 756 -2.51 -53.16 27.39
C THR A 756 -3.68 -53.47 28.29
N PHE A 757 -4.67 -52.61 28.40
CA PHE A 757 -5.88 -52.84 29.19
C PHE A 757 -6.72 -54.03 28.64
N LYS A 758 -6.72 -54.23 27.32
CA LYS A 758 -7.43 -55.30 26.63
C LYS A 758 -6.59 -56.54 26.34
N GLU A 759 -5.33 -56.57 26.80
CA GLU A 759 -4.37 -57.65 26.58
C GLU A 759 -4.15 -58.02 25.10
N ASN A 760 -4.25 -57.01 24.21
CA ASN A 760 -4.07 -57.22 22.76
C ASN A 760 -2.61 -56.94 22.37
N ASN A 761 -1.78 -57.98 22.35
CA ASN A 761 -0.34 -57.91 22.11
C ASN A 761 0.01 -57.38 20.71
N ASP A 762 -0.83 -57.58 19.70
CA ASP A 762 -0.57 -57.10 18.33
C ASP A 762 -0.66 -55.58 18.25
N LEU A 763 -1.67 -54.99 18.88
CA LEU A 763 -1.83 -53.54 18.96
C LEU A 763 -0.76 -52.86 19.86
N VAL A 764 -0.38 -53.50 20.97
CA VAL A 764 0.74 -53.04 21.82
C VAL A 764 2.04 -52.98 21.00
N GLY A 765 2.31 -54.04 20.22
CA GLY A 765 3.50 -54.07 19.39
C GLY A 765 3.48 -53.05 18.23
N HIS A 766 2.29 -52.70 17.71
CA HIS A 766 2.13 -51.68 16.71
C HIS A 766 2.37 -50.29 17.33
N ALA A 767 1.71 -49.95 18.43
CA ALA A 767 1.85 -48.68 19.12
C ALA A 767 3.29 -48.43 19.59
N HIS A 768 3.94 -49.42 20.21
CA HIS A 768 5.33 -49.32 20.69
C HIS A 768 6.32 -49.08 19.55
N ARG A 769 6.16 -49.76 18.40
CA ARG A 769 7.00 -49.48 17.21
C ARG A 769 6.78 -48.08 16.64
N ALA A 770 5.54 -47.60 16.65
CA ALA A 770 5.23 -46.24 16.20
C ALA A 770 5.83 -45.18 17.13
N ILE A 771 5.74 -45.35 18.44
CA ILE A 771 6.32 -44.49 19.46
C ILE A 771 7.86 -44.45 19.33
N THR A 772 8.50 -45.61 19.23
CA THR A 772 9.97 -45.68 19.09
C THR A 772 10.46 -45.00 17.80
N LYS A 773 9.72 -45.17 16.69
CA LYS A 773 10.03 -44.53 15.42
C LYS A 773 9.89 -42.98 15.50
N LEU A 774 8.80 -42.50 16.10
CA LEU A 774 8.60 -41.03 16.27
C LEU A 774 9.65 -40.44 17.21
N ASN A 775 9.97 -41.09 18.31
CA ASN A 775 11.01 -40.61 19.22
C ASN A 775 12.40 -40.62 18.56
N ALA A 776 12.72 -41.62 17.74
CA ALA A 776 13.94 -41.64 16.95
C ALA A 776 13.99 -40.48 15.93
N GLN A 777 12.88 -40.22 15.24
CA GLN A 777 12.78 -39.08 14.32
C GLN A 777 12.99 -37.74 15.05
N LEU A 778 12.36 -37.51 16.19
CA LEU A 778 12.53 -36.30 17.01
C LEU A 778 13.97 -36.14 17.50
N LEU A 779 14.63 -37.25 17.89
CA LEU A 779 16.04 -37.21 18.29
C LEU A 779 16.98 -36.97 17.12
N GLU A 780 16.78 -37.60 15.97
CA GLU A 780 17.57 -37.32 14.73
C GLU A 780 17.45 -35.87 14.26
N GLU A 781 16.26 -35.31 14.36
CA GLU A 781 16.04 -33.89 14.03
C GLU A 781 16.74 -32.94 15.00
N CYS A 782 16.77 -33.26 16.30
CA CYS A 782 17.53 -32.53 17.30
C CYS A 782 19.05 -32.60 17.06
N VAL A 783 19.55 -33.80 16.67
CA VAL A 783 21.00 -34.01 16.42
C VAL A 783 21.46 -33.37 15.11
N LYS A 784 20.68 -33.43 14.03
CA LYS A 784 21.01 -32.78 12.75
C LYS A 784 21.18 -31.28 12.80
N MET A 785 20.69 -30.63 13.85
CA MET A 785 20.80 -29.20 14.02
C MET A 785 21.87 -28.77 15.06
N MET A 786 22.49 -29.71 15.76
CA MET A 786 23.64 -29.44 16.62
C MET A 786 24.98 -29.53 15.85
N VAL A 787 24.93 -30.00 14.62
CA VAL A 787 26.05 -30.04 13.66
C VAL A 787 25.82 -28.99 12.57
#